data_6be909ab49fe7d8fef8b7351ceb7e836
#
_entry.id   6be909ab49fe7d8fef8b7351ceb7e836
#
_cell.length_a   1.000
_cell.length_b   1.000
_cell.length_c   1.000
_cell.angle_alpha   90.00
_cell.angle_beta   90.00
_cell.angle_gamma   90.00
#
_symmetry.space_group_name_H-M   'P 1'
#
loop_
_entity.id
_entity.type
_entity.pdbx_description
1 polymer ?
#
loop_
_entity_poly.entity_id
_entity_poly.type
_entity_poly.pdbx_seq_one_letter_code
_entity_poly.pdbx_strand_id
1 'polypeptide(L)'
;MENPDIDRPAVHIGFPFFAALFVASFFGAPFAAVSAVLLFAAVFLLFLFKQHRQRPNFVLSLIATAAAFAVFAVAMNLFVLPTERYDGGTYTVTGNVESFLTKSNGRFYYKLHVTHIDEPVQDVDFSVCLSHSEAFPAEIGDTVTCEAKFFAFEDSLGLSPRTSWLADNMVLSAYVTDYESVQVTPVEKRPFSYYVNQIRTHFHNLILENYPKTEGSVLSAMLLGLRDDMETELVSAYKKAGASHILAISGMHMAILTQFTLGFLGLLGLKRRPAALVSAVFTLLFMFVSGLSASVVRSGIMQLILLFGILLGRQAEPLNSLAVAVLTMCLLNPFCAGDVSLLFSFSATLGIILLAPRITKAFTKNIRKPQRKAHLAKLVSAFSVSLSAVLFTAPLQLYLYGTVQFVSVLTSLLVLEISAWLLRFGLIAALLLAVPVLSPCAAPFVFSSGICVKAQNFIITLIAEHIPGTLRISGKYLPVTVVICVIFFTLSVLLYRRKNKALPCVLAVCILLCGMGANALLNQSAARLVVFCTDYAACTAIITNTSAEVLGCSGNAASVETALRANGAEQITLLHVQPDEKSIRCAEKLAQLFEVKQILVPDTVYYPAENAAFYDFSYGDVLPSGSFTVTDGGETVTFTVNGTEIYLETKRSTSLSHDTDILVTEKPQSAVSAPFTILKTNGIIEDTEASLSPGAYLFMTEHESIRLDFDERGTYTVYGG
;
A
#
# COMPACT_ATOMS: atom_id res chain seq x y z
N MET A 1 -26.94 22.84 -12.41
CA MET A 1 -26.31 24.16 -12.60
C MET A 1 -25.41 24.35 -11.41
N GLU A 2 -24.09 24.23 -11.58
CA GLU A 2 -23.17 24.72 -10.58
C GLU A 2 -23.33 26.23 -10.53
N ASN A 3 -23.64 26.74 -9.36
CA ASN A 3 -23.71 28.17 -9.14
C ASN A 3 -22.28 28.70 -9.27
N PRO A 4 -21.92 29.52 -10.26
CA PRO A 4 -20.52 29.93 -10.50
C PRO A 4 -19.96 30.84 -9.40
N ASP A 5 -20.80 31.28 -8.45
CA ASP A 5 -20.47 32.26 -7.42
C ASP A 5 -20.28 31.66 -6.01
N ILE A 6 -20.20 30.33 -5.88
CA ILE A 6 -19.84 29.75 -4.58
C ILE A 6 -18.33 29.96 -4.36
N ASP A 7 -18.01 30.89 -3.50
CA ASP A 7 -16.62 31.08 -3.02
C ASP A 7 -16.20 29.85 -2.20
N ARG A 8 -15.09 29.22 -2.60
CA ARG A 8 -14.55 27.97 -1.99
C ARG A 8 -13.19 28.23 -1.37
N PRO A 9 -13.08 29.05 -0.34
CA PRO A 9 -11.79 29.45 0.22
C PRO A 9 -10.98 28.25 0.73
N ALA A 10 -11.62 27.25 1.33
CA ALA A 10 -10.94 26.06 1.84
C ALA A 10 -10.27 25.24 0.71
N VAL A 11 -10.85 25.20 -0.48
CA VAL A 11 -10.24 24.52 -1.65
C VAL A 11 -8.96 25.20 -2.09
N HIS A 12 -8.92 26.54 -2.04
CA HIS A 12 -7.73 27.33 -2.42
C HIS A 12 -6.59 27.25 -1.40
N ILE A 13 -6.87 26.79 -0.19
CA ILE A 13 -5.85 26.55 0.85
C ILE A 13 -5.51 25.05 0.93
N GLY A 14 -6.51 24.22 1.15
CA GLY A 14 -6.32 22.80 1.50
C GLY A 14 -5.71 21.98 0.37
N PHE A 15 -6.16 22.16 -0.87
CA PHE A 15 -5.63 21.36 -1.98
C PHE A 15 -4.20 21.77 -2.39
N PRO A 16 -3.86 23.06 -2.52
CA PRO A 16 -2.47 23.45 -2.76
C PRO A 16 -1.54 23.04 -1.61
N PHE A 17 -2.00 23.15 -0.36
CA PHE A 17 -1.24 22.71 0.81
C PHE A 17 -0.95 21.21 0.76
N PHE A 18 -1.97 20.39 0.54
CA PHE A 18 -1.85 18.94 0.41
C PHE A 18 -0.94 18.54 -0.77
N ALA A 19 -1.15 19.15 -1.95
CA ALA A 19 -0.35 18.87 -3.14
C ALA A 19 1.14 19.22 -2.92
N ALA A 20 1.43 20.33 -2.23
CA ALA A 20 2.80 20.70 -1.91
C ALA A 20 3.47 19.71 -0.96
N LEU A 21 2.77 19.27 0.10
CA LEU A 21 3.27 18.24 1.01
C LEU A 21 3.49 16.89 0.29
N PHE A 22 2.59 16.52 -0.61
CA PHE A 22 2.77 15.32 -1.44
C PHE A 22 4.04 15.40 -2.29
N VAL A 23 4.26 16.54 -2.95
CA VAL A 23 5.49 16.78 -3.73
C VAL A 23 6.73 16.78 -2.83
N ALA A 24 6.64 17.39 -1.64
CA ALA A 24 7.72 17.38 -0.66
C ALA A 24 8.06 15.96 -0.17
N SER A 25 7.04 15.11 0.07
CA SER A 25 7.23 13.70 0.43
C SER A 25 7.92 12.90 -0.67
N PHE A 26 7.78 13.33 -1.93
CA PHE A 26 8.36 12.67 -3.09
C PHE A 26 9.83 13.06 -3.34
N PHE A 27 10.20 14.33 -3.11
CA PHE A 27 11.52 14.89 -3.43
C PHE A 27 12.40 15.18 -2.19
N GLY A 28 11.86 15.04 -0.99
CA GLY A 28 12.58 15.18 0.27
C GLY A 28 12.73 16.62 0.79
N ALA A 29 13.38 16.72 1.94
CA ALA A 29 13.51 17.99 2.70
C ALA A 29 14.32 19.09 1.98
N PRO A 30 15.45 18.82 1.30
CA PRO A 30 16.22 19.88 0.63
C PRO A 30 15.40 20.57 -0.46
N PHE A 31 14.67 19.78 -1.25
CA PHE A 31 13.77 20.32 -2.29
C PHE A 31 12.65 21.18 -1.67
N ALA A 32 12.05 20.72 -0.58
CA ALA A 32 11.00 21.44 0.12
C ALA A 32 11.51 22.79 0.65
N ALA A 33 12.69 22.83 1.29
CA ALA A 33 13.28 24.05 1.81
C ALA A 33 13.56 25.11 0.72
N VAL A 34 14.18 24.70 -0.39
CA VAL A 34 14.46 25.59 -1.53
C VAL A 34 13.15 26.09 -2.16
N SER A 35 12.17 25.19 -2.35
CA SER A 35 10.87 25.55 -2.92
C SER A 35 10.10 26.54 -2.04
N ALA A 36 10.15 26.38 -0.72
CA ALA A 36 9.54 27.31 0.23
C ALA A 36 10.12 28.73 0.06
N VAL A 37 11.45 28.86 0.07
CA VAL A 37 12.13 30.15 -0.07
C VAL A 37 11.78 30.83 -1.40
N LEU A 38 11.85 30.09 -2.51
CA LEU A 38 11.54 30.62 -3.84
C LEU A 38 10.08 31.09 -3.96
N LEU A 39 9.14 30.33 -3.39
CA LEU A 39 7.73 30.67 -3.42
C LEU A 39 7.40 31.85 -2.50
N PHE A 40 7.99 31.95 -1.31
CA PHE A 40 7.83 33.14 -0.47
C PHE A 40 8.41 34.40 -1.13
N ALA A 41 9.58 34.31 -1.79
CA ALA A 41 10.13 35.39 -2.59
C ALA A 41 9.20 35.79 -3.75
N ALA A 42 8.62 34.80 -4.46
CA ALA A 42 7.64 35.05 -5.51
C ALA A 42 6.37 35.74 -4.98
N VAL A 43 5.84 35.30 -3.83
CA VAL A 43 4.70 35.95 -3.15
C VAL A 43 5.03 37.38 -2.81
N PHE A 44 6.21 37.62 -2.23
CA PHE A 44 6.66 38.99 -1.89
C PHE A 44 6.76 39.89 -3.12
N LEU A 45 7.34 39.38 -4.22
CA LEU A 45 7.39 40.11 -5.49
C LEU A 45 6.00 40.44 -6.05
N LEU A 46 5.06 39.46 -5.98
CA LEU A 46 3.67 39.69 -6.42
C LEU A 46 2.96 40.78 -5.62
N PHE A 47 3.27 40.92 -4.31
CA PHE A 47 2.71 42.00 -3.49
C PHE A 47 3.21 43.40 -3.92
N LEU A 48 4.40 43.48 -4.51
CA LEU A 48 4.95 44.75 -5.04
C LEU A 48 4.22 45.19 -6.33
N PHE A 49 3.63 44.24 -7.08
CA PHE A 49 2.91 44.55 -8.31
C PHE A 49 1.41 44.73 -8.06
N LYS A 50 0.89 45.95 -8.14
CA LYS A 50 -0.50 46.35 -7.88
C LYS A 50 -1.55 45.54 -8.65
N GLN A 51 -1.20 44.99 -9.81
CA GLN A 51 -2.07 44.30 -10.74
C GLN A 51 -2.52 42.87 -10.24
N HIS A 52 -1.70 42.21 -9.41
CA HIS A 52 -1.99 40.87 -8.89
C HIS A 52 -2.82 40.84 -7.60
N ARG A 53 -2.95 42.01 -6.93
CA ARG A 53 -3.80 42.21 -5.75
C ARG A 53 -5.29 41.94 -6.02
N GLN A 54 -5.70 41.86 -7.31
CA GLN A 54 -7.07 41.60 -7.74
C GLN A 54 -7.43 40.09 -7.84
N ARG A 55 -6.50 39.17 -7.53
CA ARG A 55 -6.73 37.72 -7.56
C ARG A 55 -6.43 37.06 -6.20
N PRO A 56 -7.24 37.33 -5.15
CA PRO A 56 -6.94 36.89 -3.79
C PRO A 56 -6.81 35.37 -3.68
N ASN A 57 -7.64 34.60 -4.39
CA ASN A 57 -7.61 33.14 -4.35
C ASN A 57 -6.30 32.54 -4.89
N PHE A 58 -5.70 33.14 -5.92
CA PHE A 58 -4.41 32.71 -6.45
C PHE A 58 -3.25 32.98 -5.46
N VAL A 59 -3.24 34.17 -4.87
CA VAL A 59 -2.22 34.53 -3.86
C VAL A 59 -2.37 33.63 -2.64
N LEU A 60 -3.58 33.35 -2.20
CA LEU A 60 -3.87 32.46 -1.08
C LEU A 60 -3.36 31.04 -1.34
N SER A 61 -3.58 30.50 -2.56
CA SER A 61 -3.07 29.19 -2.96
C SER A 61 -1.55 29.15 -2.96
N LEU A 62 -0.90 30.22 -3.43
CA LEU A 62 0.57 30.30 -3.47
C LEU A 62 1.18 30.37 -2.05
N ILE A 63 0.56 31.14 -1.16
CA ILE A 63 0.95 31.21 0.26
C ILE A 63 0.77 29.83 0.92
N ALA A 64 -0.35 29.15 0.70
CA ALA A 64 -0.59 27.84 1.24
C ALA A 64 0.45 26.82 0.75
N THR A 65 0.82 26.85 -0.53
CA THR A 65 1.87 26.00 -1.10
C THR A 65 3.24 26.28 -0.45
N ALA A 66 3.62 27.56 -0.32
CA ALA A 66 4.89 27.93 0.30
C ALA A 66 4.95 27.53 1.78
N ALA A 67 3.84 27.74 2.51
CA ALA A 67 3.73 27.33 3.91
C ALA A 67 3.84 25.82 4.07
N ALA A 68 3.23 25.02 3.18
CA ALA A 68 3.32 23.56 3.22
C ALA A 68 4.75 23.06 3.06
N PHE A 69 5.50 23.58 2.08
CA PHE A 69 6.91 23.23 1.91
C PHE A 69 7.76 23.62 3.12
N ALA A 70 7.50 24.79 3.70
CA ALA A 70 8.21 25.23 4.90
C ALA A 70 7.90 24.31 6.10
N VAL A 71 6.62 23.97 6.32
CA VAL A 71 6.21 23.08 7.40
C VAL A 71 6.84 21.69 7.25
N PHE A 72 6.86 21.15 6.03
CA PHE A 72 7.50 19.86 5.77
C PHE A 72 9.01 19.90 6.07
N ALA A 73 9.73 20.91 5.55
CA ALA A 73 11.15 21.05 5.78
C ALA A 73 11.48 21.21 7.27
N VAL A 74 10.70 22.01 8.00
CA VAL A 74 10.85 22.18 9.45
C VAL A 74 10.58 20.86 10.18
N ALA A 75 9.50 20.16 9.86
CA ALA A 75 9.16 18.89 10.49
C ALA A 75 10.25 17.83 10.27
N MET A 76 10.78 17.71 9.04
CA MET A 76 11.89 16.80 8.75
C MET A 76 13.13 17.13 9.59
N ASN A 77 13.53 18.42 9.66
CA ASN A 77 14.71 18.83 10.41
C ASN A 77 14.57 18.72 11.92
N LEU A 78 13.34 18.86 12.47
CA LEU A 78 13.14 18.80 13.92
C LEU A 78 12.85 17.37 14.42
N PHE A 79 12.12 16.56 13.65
CA PHE A 79 11.62 15.29 14.15
C PHE A 79 12.26 14.06 13.50
N VAL A 80 12.74 14.14 12.26
CA VAL A 80 13.25 12.95 11.53
C VAL A 80 14.76 12.94 11.47
N LEU A 81 15.41 13.97 10.93
CA LEU A 81 16.88 13.99 10.77
C LEU A 81 17.67 13.79 12.08
N PRO A 82 17.25 14.33 13.24
CA PRO A 82 17.96 14.07 14.50
C PRO A 82 17.96 12.62 14.94
N THR A 83 16.96 11.83 14.50
CA THR A 83 16.84 10.40 14.89
C THR A 83 17.71 9.50 14.01
N GLU A 84 18.11 9.93 12.82
CA GLU A 84 18.98 9.14 11.91
C GLU A 84 20.36 8.86 12.50
N ARG A 85 20.79 9.63 13.50
CA ARG A 85 22.06 9.35 14.25
C ARG A 85 22.06 8.01 14.98
N TYR A 86 20.89 7.41 15.20
CA TYR A 86 20.76 6.09 15.86
C TYR A 86 20.80 4.94 14.86
N ASP A 87 20.87 5.21 13.56
CA ASP A 87 20.90 4.21 12.50
C ASP A 87 22.05 3.22 12.64
N GLY A 88 21.77 1.93 12.44
CA GLY A 88 22.73 0.84 12.54
C GLY A 88 23.18 0.49 13.96
N GLY A 89 22.88 1.31 14.97
CA GLY A 89 23.29 1.10 16.36
C GLY A 89 22.35 0.17 17.14
N THR A 90 22.91 -0.53 18.12
CA THR A 90 22.16 -1.33 19.11
C THR A 90 22.14 -0.58 20.43
N TYR A 91 20.95 -0.38 20.99
CA TYR A 91 20.74 0.42 22.21
C TYR A 91 19.76 -0.27 23.15
N THR A 92 19.97 -0.11 24.44
CA THR A 92 18.93 -0.41 25.43
C THR A 92 17.95 0.75 25.48
N VAL A 93 16.72 0.47 25.15
CA VAL A 93 15.67 1.48 25.03
C VAL A 93 14.53 1.21 25.97
N THR A 94 13.99 2.30 26.54
CA THR A 94 12.77 2.27 27.35
C THR A 94 11.71 3.12 26.67
N GLY A 95 10.51 2.55 26.51
CA GLY A 95 9.43 3.23 25.83
C GLY A 95 8.06 2.65 26.18
N ASN A 96 7.01 3.35 25.79
CA ASN A 96 5.62 2.95 26.03
C ASN A 96 4.98 2.37 24.77
N VAL A 97 4.25 1.27 24.89
CA VAL A 97 3.51 0.66 23.77
C VAL A 97 2.32 1.54 23.41
N GLU A 98 2.33 2.14 22.23
CA GLU A 98 1.21 2.95 21.71
C GLU A 98 0.13 2.12 21.04
N SER A 99 0.55 1.14 20.23
CA SER A 99 -0.38 0.24 19.53
C SER A 99 0.31 -1.05 19.10
N PHE A 100 -0.51 -2.10 18.88
CA PHE A 100 -0.10 -3.31 18.19
C PHE A 100 -0.31 -3.12 16.70
N LEU A 101 0.72 -3.43 15.92
CA LEU A 101 0.64 -3.50 14.47
C LEU A 101 0.39 -4.96 14.06
N THR A 102 -0.09 -5.14 12.84
CA THR A 102 -0.49 -6.46 12.35
C THR A 102 0.68 -7.44 12.32
N LYS A 103 0.44 -8.72 12.69
CA LYS A 103 1.42 -9.79 12.50
C LYS A 103 1.67 -9.98 11.01
N SER A 104 2.92 -9.89 10.59
CA SER A 104 3.33 -10.10 9.20
C SER A 104 4.59 -10.97 9.13
N ASN A 105 4.64 -11.88 8.16
CA ASN A 105 5.81 -12.75 7.93
C ASN A 105 6.34 -13.50 9.17
N GLY A 106 5.44 -13.86 10.10
CA GLY A 106 5.81 -14.54 11.33
C GLY A 106 6.39 -13.64 12.41
N ARG A 107 6.43 -12.32 12.20
CA ARG A 107 6.88 -11.34 13.18
C ARG A 107 5.72 -10.53 13.73
N PHE A 108 5.85 -10.11 14.98
CA PHE A 108 4.96 -9.18 15.65
C PHE A 108 5.57 -7.78 15.59
N TYR A 109 4.73 -6.80 15.29
CA TYR A 109 5.13 -5.40 15.17
C TYR A 109 4.40 -4.57 16.21
N TYR A 110 5.15 -3.70 16.88
CA TYR A 110 4.69 -2.81 17.94
C TYR A 110 5.06 -1.38 17.60
N LYS A 111 4.14 -0.45 17.78
CA LYS A 111 4.49 0.96 17.80
C LYS A 111 4.91 1.32 19.22
N LEU A 112 6.20 1.55 19.40
CA LEU A 112 6.82 1.91 20.68
C LEU A 112 7.19 3.39 20.66
N HIS A 113 6.70 4.13 21.64
CA HIS A 113 7.11 5.51 21.90
C HIS A 113 8.32 5.49 22.83
N VAL A 114 9.50 5.72 22.28
CA VAL A 114 10.76 5.69 23.01
C VAL A 114 10.92 6.98 23.81
N THR A 115 11.15 6.83 25.11
CA THR A 115 11.30 7.94 26.06
C THR A 115 12.73 8.07 26.59
N HIS A 116 13.46 6.95 26.60
CA HIS A 116 14.82 6.91 27.15
C HIS A 116 15.70 5.93 26.37
N ILE A 117 16.99 6.29 26.21
CA ILE A 117 18.05 5.44 25.66
C ILE A 117 19.22 5.45 26.66
N ASP A 118 19.73 4.26 27.03
CA ASP A 118 20.73 4.13 28.09
C ASP A 118 22.16 4.47 27.63
N GLU A 119 22.51 4.17 26.35
CA GLU A 119 23.84 4.48 25.81
C GLU A 119 23.72 5.12 24.43
N PRO A 120 23.97 6.44 24.26
CA PRO A 120 24.25 7.43 25.31
C PRO A 120 23.01 7.72 26.15
N VAL A 121 23.19 7.89 27.47
CA VAL A 121 22.08 8.22 28.37
C VAL A 121 21.41 9.51 27.93
N GLN A 122 20.22 9.40 27.36
CA GLN A 122 19.48 10.55 26.83
C GLN A 122 17.97 10.30 26.86
N ASP A 123 17.25 11.31 27.34
CA ASP A 123 15.80 11.37 27.16
C ASP A 123 15.49 11.75 25.71
N VAL A 124 14.62 10.99 25.07
CA VAL A 124 14.21 11.14 23.69
C VAL A 124 12.69 11.10 23.58
N ASP A 125 12.15 11.60 22.49
CA ASP A 125 10.71 11.71 22.25
C ASP A 125 10.43 11.39 20.77
N PHE A 126 10.35 10.09 20.44
CA PHE A 126 10.00 9.63 19.10
C PHE A 126 9.43 8.22 19.13
N SER A 127 8.63 7.87 18.12
CA SER A 127 8.05 6.53 18.01
C SER A 127 8.75 5.71 16.91
N VAL A 128 8.90 4.41 17.20
CA VAL A 128 9.55 3.43 16.33
C VAL A 128 8.64 2.25 16.04
N CYS A 129 8.88 1.59 14.91
CA CYS A 129 8.31 0.29 14.60
C CYS A 129 9.20 -0.81 15.16
N LEU A 130 8.89 -1.32 16.36
CA LEU A 130 9.63 -2.41 17.00
C LEU A 130 9.10 -3.75 16.50
N SER A 131 9.99 -4.67 16.11
CA SER A 131 9.61 -6.00 15.62
C SER A 131 10.35 -7.12 16.34
N HIS A 132 9.66 -8.26 16.55
CA HIS A 132 10.23 -9.49 17.06
C HIS A 132 9.48 -10.72 16.52
N SER A 133 10.14 -11.91 16.56
CA SER A 133 9.54 -13.18 16.15
C SER A 133 8.49 -13.71 17.14
N GLU A 134 8.63 -13.37 18.42
CA GLU A 134 7.73 -13.75 19.49
C GLU A 134 6.93 -12.56 20.00
N ALA A 135 5.70 -12.81 20.50
CA ALA A 135 4.86 -11.77 21.06
C ALA A 135 5.34 -11.39 22.48
N PHE A 136 5.42 -10.10 22.75
CA PHE A 136 5.64 -9.62 24.11
C PHE A 136 4.34 -9.71 24.93
N PRO A 137 4.42 -10.06 26.22
CA PRO A 137 3.27 -10.04 27.12
C PRO A 137 2.96 -8.60 27.59
N ALA A 138 2.99 -7.63 26.69
CA ALA A 138 2.74 -6.22 26.97
C ALA A 138 1.36 -5.79 26.49
N GLU A 139 0.73 -4.89 27.20
CA GLU A 139 -0.52 -4.23 26.82
C GLU A 139 -0.25 -2.77 26.40
N ILE A 140 -1.23 -2.16 25.72
CA ILE A 140 -1.14 -0.74 25.32
C ILE A 140 -0.97 0.13 26.58
N GLY A 141 0.07 0.96 26.55
CA GLY A 141 0.47 1.82 27.66
C GLY A 141 1.57 1.25 28.56
N ASP A 142 1.84 -0.06 28.50
CA ASP A 142 2.94 -0.64 29.29
C ASP A 142 4.28 -0.09 28.84
N THR A 143 5.19 0.04 29.80
CA THR A 143 6.57 0.42 29.54
C THR A 143 7.38 -0.84 29.22
N VAL A 144 8.04 -0.82 28.09
CA VAL A 144 8.91 -1.90 27.62
C VAL A 144 10.34 -1.39 27.62
N THR A 145 11.22 -2.13 28.29
CA THR A 145 12.69 -1.93 28.21
C THR A 145 13.28 -3.14 27.50
N CYS A 146 14.04 -2.91 26.44
CA CYS A 146 14.68 -4.00 25.66
C CYS A 146 15.94 -3.49 24.96
N GLU A 147 16.80 -4.43 24.59
CA GLU A 147 17.90 -4.17 23.67
C GLU A 147 17.42 -4.30 22.22
N ALA A 148 17.50 -3.19 21.47
CA ALA A 148 17.02 -3.12 20.10
C ALA A 148 18.03 -2.47 19.15
N LYS A 149 18.14 -3.02 17.96
CA LYS A 149 18.93 -2.46 16.87
C LYS A 149 18.03 -1.62 15.98
N PHE A 150 18.46 -0.37 15.76
CA PHE A 150 17.72 0.61 14.98
C PHE A 150 18.15 0.64 13.53
N PHE A 151 17.20 0.96 12.64
CA PHE A 151 17.43 1.18 11.22
C PHE A 151 16.63 2.40 10.76
N ALA A 152 17.30 3.30 10.09
CA ALA A 152 16.64 4.36 9.35
C ALA A 152 15.89 3.74 8.15
N PHE A 153 14.76 4.32 7.82
CA PHE A 153 14.09 3.94 6.58
C PHE A 153 14.86 4.52 5.39
N GLU A 154 15.12 3.69 4.38
CA GLU A 154 15.85 4.12 3.19
C GLU A 154 15.19 5.33 2.51
N ASP A 155 16.03 6.31 2.16
CA ASP A 155 15.65 7.46 1.34
C ASP A 155 15.57 7.03 -0.13
N SER A 156 14.37 6.69 -0.58
CA SER A 156 14.11 6.50 -2.00
C SER A 156 13.26 7.64 -2.56
N LEU A 157 13.57 8.07 -3.78
CA LEU A 157 12.72 9.01 -4.50
C LEU A 157 11.35 8.38 -4.75
N GLY A 158 10.29 9.06 -4.35
CA GLY A 158 8.93 8.61 -4.57
C GLY A 158 8.15 8.23 -3.31
N LEU A 159 7.05 7.52 -3.52
CA LEU A 159 6.28 6.94 -2.42
C LEU A 159 6.96 5.64 -1.97
N SER A 160 7.71 5.74 -0.90
CA SER A 160 8.47 4.64 -0.29
C SER A 160 7.79 4.13 0.99
N PRO A 161 8.20 2.99 1.52
CA PRO A 161 7.79 2.56 2.85
C PRO A 161 8.03 3.64 3.92
N ARG A 162 9.14 4.40 3.84
CA ARG A 162 9.45 5.52 4.73
C ARG A 162 8.30 6.54 4.81
N THR A 163 7.70 6.93 3.66
CA THR A 163 6.62 7.92 3.66
C THR A 163 5.38 7.43 4.41
N SER A 164 5.08 6.13 4.33
CA SER A 164 3.96 5.54 5.07
C SER A 164 4.24 5.45 6.58
N TRP A 165 5.46 5.08 6.99
CA TRP A 165 5.85 5.03 8.40
C TRP A 165 5.87 6.41 9.04
N LEU A 166 6.39 7.43 8.35
CA LEU A 166 6.34 8.82 8.82
C LEU A 166 4.91 9.35 8.94
N ALA A 167 4.00 8.93 8.06
CA ALA A 167 2.59 9.27 8.17
C ALA A 167 1.93 8.70 9.42
N ASP A 168 2.41 7.55 9.91
CA ASP A 168 2.01 6.94 11.18
C ASP A 168 2.82 7.43 12.38
N ASN A 169 3.62 8.50 12.21
CA ASN A 169 4.52 9.07 13.22
C ASN A 169 5.60 8.08 13.72
N MET A 170 6.07 7.19 12.87
CA MET A 170 7.21 6.32 13.17
C MET A 170 8.42 6.77 12.35
N VAL A 171 9.52 7.08 13.03
CA VAL A 171 10.71 7.68 12.37
C VAL A 171 11.81 6.66 12.08
N LEU A 172 11.87 5.57 12.84
CA LEU A 172 12.82 4.48 12.69
C LEU A 172 12.11 3.12 12.77
N SER A 173 12.72 2.10 12.18
CA SER A 173 12.40 0.72 12.49
C SER A 173 13.42 0.15 13.49
N ALA A 174 13.00 -0.82 14.30
CA ALA A 174 13.85 -1.47 15.24
C ALA A 174 13.51 -2.96 15.35
N TYR A 175 14.50 -3.79 15.62
CA TYR A 175 14.24 -5.17 16.03
C TYR A 175 14.93 -5.48 17.34
N VAL A 176 14.26 -6.26 18.19
CA VAL A 176 14.82 -6.73 19.45
C VAL A 176 15.90 -7.76 19.15
N THR A 177 17.11 -7.52 19.67
CA THR A 177 18.26 -8.40 19.47
C THR A 177 18.24 -9.59 20.39
N ASP A 178 17.79 -9.38 21.65
CA ASP A 178 17.70 -10.40 22.67
C ASP A 178 16.32 -10.36 23.35
N TYR A 179 15.54 -11.44 23.21
CA TYR A 179 14.22 -11.55 23.84
C TYR A 179 14.29 -11.63 25.37
N GLU A 180 15.36 -12.20 25.93
CA GLU A 180 15.54 -12.31 27.38
C GLU A 180 15.77 -10.93 28.03
N SER A 181 16.23 -9.95 27.24
CA SER A 181 16.39 -8.56 27.68
C SER A 181 15.05 -7.81 27.86
N VAL A 182 13.96 -8.33 27.31
CA VAL A 182 12.66 -7.65 27.31
C VAL A 182 12.03 -7.64 28.68
N GLN A 183 11.95 -6.47 29.29
CA GLN A 183 11.27 -6.23 30.55
C GLN A 183 10.00 -5.41 30.31
N VAL A 184 8.86 -5.94 30.76
CA VAL A 184 7.57 -5.26 30.65
C VAL A 184 7.13 -4.79 32.04
N THR A 185 6.96 -3.49 32.19
CA THR A 185 6.48 -2.88 33.44
C THR A 185 5.07 -2.35 33.21
N PRO A 186 4.05 -2.93 33.86
CA PRO A 186 2.67 -2.45 33.76
C PRO A 186 2.54 -1.04 34.32
N VAL A 187 1.78 -0.18 33.62
CA VAL A 187 1.53 1.20 34.08
C VAL A 187 0.25 1.27 34.92
N GLU A 188 0.30 1.97 36.03
CA GLU A 188 -0.87 2.15 36.95
C GLU A 188 -2.05 2.86 36.27
N LYS A 189 -1.76 3.89 35.44
CA LYS A 189 -2.79 4.68 34.77
C LYS A 189 -2.76 4.34 33.25
N ARG A 190 -3.71 3.54 32.82
CA ARG A 190 -3.85 3.16 31.41
C ARG A 190 -4.25 4.37 30.56
N PRO A 191 -3.65 4.55 29.36
CA PRO A 191 -4.04 5.59 28.41
C PRO A 191 -5.43 5.32 27.82
N PHE A 192 -6.06 6.36 27.28
CA PHE A 192 -7.38 6.23 26.63
C PHE A 192 -7.40 5.20 25.51
N SER A 193 -6.32 5.08 24.74
CA SER A 193 -6.14 4.07 23.67
C SER A 193 -6.27 2.63 24.17
N TYR A 194 -5.87 2.34 25.40
CA TYR A 194 -6.05 1.04 26.04
C TYR A 194 -7.53 0.66 26.13
N TYR A 195 -8.35 1.55 26.70
CA TYR A 195 -9.79 1.29 26.85
C TYR A 195 -10.51 1.15 25.51
N VAL A 196 -10.12 1.96 24.53
CA VAL A 196 -10.64 1.84 23.16
C VAL A 196 -10.29 0.48 22.56
N ASN A 197 -9.05 0.02 22.72
CA ASN A 197 -8.62 -1.29 22.25
C ASN A 197 -9.33 -2.43 22.97
N GLN A 198 -9.56 -2.32 24.29
CA GLN A 198 -10.35 -3.30 25.04
C GLN A 198 -11.80 -3.40 24.51
N ILE A 199 -12.43 -2.26 24.25
CA ILE A 199 -13.77 -2.22 23.64
C ILE A 199 -13.74 -2.89 22.28
N ARG A 200 -12.74 -2.57 21.44
CA ARG A 200 -12.57 -3.14 20.10
C ARG A 200 -12.40 -4.65 20.16
N THR A 201 -11.53 -5.15 21.02
CA THR A 201 -11.28 -6.59 21.23
C THR A 201 -12.52 -7.29 21.79
N HIS A 202 -13.24 -6.66 22.73
CA HIS A 202 -14.47 -7.21 23.26
C HIS A 202 -15.54 -7.41 22.15
N PHE A 203 -15.77 -6.41 21.32
CA PHE A 203 -16.69 -6.55 20.18
C PHE A 203 -16.21 -7.59 19.16
N HIS A 204 -14.91 -7.67 18.93
CA HIS A 204 -14.33 -8.68 18.06
C HIS A 204 -14.61 -10.09 18.55
N ASN A 205 -14.35 -10.38 19.83
CA ASN A 205 -14.60 -11.67 20.44
C ASN A 205 -16.11 -12.01 20.41
N LEU A 206 -16.99 -11.05 20.74
CA LEU A 206 -18.44 -11.26 20.64
C LEU A 206 -18.89 -11.63 19.23
N ILE A 207 -18.29 -11.02 18.21
CA ILE A 207 -18.58 -11.38 16.81
C ILE A 207 -18.10 -12.79 16.52
N LEU A 208 -16.86 -13.16 16.85
CA LEU A 208 -16.32 -14.48 16.57
C LEU A 208 -17.04 -15.60 17.33
N GLU A 209 -17.54 -15.35 18.55
CA GLU A 209 -18.30 -16.31 19.33
C GLU A 209 -19.73 -16.57 18.77
N ASN A 210 -20.34 -15.59 18.12
CA ASN A 210 -21.75 -15.65 17.69
C ASN A 210 -21.93 -15.86 16.18
N TYR A 211 -20.85 -15.85 15.40
CA TYR A 211 -20.86 -16.12 13.96
C TYR A 211 -19.94 -17.29 13.61
N PRO A 212 -20.21 -18.02 12.52
CA PRO A 212 -19.23 -18.94 11.96
C PRO A 212 -17.93 -18.18 11.64
N LYS A 213 -16.78 -18.86 11.73
CA LYS A 213 -15.44 -18.23 11.64
C LYS A 213 -15.26 -17.33 10.40
N THR A 214 -15.63 -17.82 9.22
CA THR A 214 -15.48 -17.09 7.95
C THR A 214 -16.37 -15.84 7.92
N GLU A 215 -17.63 -15.94 8.38
CA GLU A 215 -18.56 -14.80 8.40
C GLU A 215 -18.18 -13.78 9.48
N GLY A 216 -17.78 -14.26 10.65
CA GLY A 216 -17.35 -13.43 11.79
C GLY A 216 -16.10 -12.64 11.46
N SER A 217 -15.10 -13.25 10.81
CA SER A 217 -13.85 -12.58 10.42
C SER A 217 -14.09 -11.45 9.40
N VAL A 218 -14.97 -11.67 8.40
CA VAL A 218 -15.34 -10.64 7.42
C VAL A 218 -16.10 -9.48 8.09
N LEU A 219 -17.05 -9.80 8.96
CA LEU A 219 -17.81 -8.77 9.68
C LEU A 219 -16.91 -7.95 10.61
N SER A 220 -15.99 -8.61 11.32
CA SER A 220 -14.98 -7.95 12.16
C SER A 220 -14.05 -7.04 11.35
N ALA A 221 -13.58 -7.52 10.19
CA ALA A 221 -12.77 -6.70 9.29
C ALA A 221 -13.52 -5.44 8.83
N MET A 222 -14.81 -5.56 8.50
CA MET A 222 -15.62 -4.45 8.00
C MET A 222 -16.09 -3.47 9.09
N LEU A 223 -16.37 -3.92 10.31
CA LEU A 223 -16.82 -3.06 11.41
C LEU A 223 -15.67 -2.53 12.27
N LEU A 224 -14.67 -3.37 12.56
CA LEU A 224 -13.62 -3.07 13.51
C LEU A 224 -12.24 -2.88 12.85
N GLY A 225 -12.09 -3.27 11.59
CA GLY A 225 -10.81 -3.19 10.86
C GLY A 225 -9.82 -4.30 11.21
N LEU A 226 -10.24 -5.35 11.92
CA LEU A 226 -9.41 -6.49 12.30
C LEU A 226 -9.53 -7.59 11.24
N ARG A 227 -8.40 -7.96 10.60
CA ARG A 227 -8.36 -8.89 9.46
C ARG A 227 -7.56 -10.15 9.73
N ASP A 228 -6.94 -10.25 10.91
CA ASP A 228 -5.97 -11.29 11.21
C ASP A 228 -6.57 -12.69 11.21
N ASP A 229 -7.89 -12.82 11.46
CA ASP A 229 -8.61 -14.08 11.46
C ASP A 229 -9.21 -14.48 10.10
N MET A 230 -8.97 -13.65 9.06
CA MET A 230 -9.48 -13.98 7.72
C MET A 230 -8.60 -15.04 7.04
N GLU A 231 -9.24 -15.98 6.37
CA GLU A 231 -8.57 -16.99 5.54
C GLU A 231 -7.81 -16.31 4.38
N THR A 232 -6.57 -16.72 4.15
CA THR A 232 -5.70 -16.16 3.11
C THR A 232 -6.31 -16.25 1.71
N GLU A 233 -7.00 -17.37 1.42
CA GLU A 233 -7.70 -17.59 0.15
C GLU A 233 -8.81 -16.57 -0.07
N LEU A 234 -9.60 -16.29 0.97
CA LEU A 234 -10.67 -15.31 0.91
C LEU A 234 -10.13 -13.90 0.70
N VAL A 235 -9.05 -13.52 1.41
CA VAL A 235 -8.37 -12.23 1.21
C VAL A 235 -7.86 -12.11 -0.23
N SER A 236 -7.29 -13.18 -0.78
CA SER A 236 -6.84 -13.24 -2.19
C SER A 236 -8.02 -13.08 -3.17
N ALA A 237 -9.16 -13.72 -2.91
CA ALA A 237 -10.37 -13.57 -3.73
C ALA A 237 -10.87 -12.11 -3.75
N TYR A 238 -10.91 -11.45 -2.58
CA TYR A 238 -11.23 -10.02 -2.49
C TYR A 238 -10.25 -9.15 -3.28
N LYS A 239 -8.96 -9.47 -3.24
CA LYS A 239 -7.92 -8.77 -4.01
C LYS A 239 -8.12 -8.97 -5.52
N LYS A 240 -8.33 -10.21 -5.99
CA LYS A 240 -8.56 -10.54 -7.40
C LYS A 240 -9.84 -9.89 -7.95
N ALA A 241 -10.92 -9.88 -7.18
CA ALA A 241 -12.19 -9.24 -7.55
C ALA A 241 -12.15 -7.69 -7.45
N GLY A 242 -11.03 -7.08 -7.05
CA GLY A 242 -10.90 -5.62 -6.86
C GLY A 242 -11.72 -5.07 -5.69
N ALA A 243 -12.04 -5.92 -4.72
CA ALA A 243 -12.91 -5.62 -3.57
C ALA A 243 -12.14 -5.39 -2.25
N SER A 244 -10.81 -5.33 -2.28
CA SER A 244 -9.98 -5.11 -1.06
C SER A 244 -10.39 -3.85 -0.28
N HIS A 245 -10.89 -2.83 -0.97
CA HIS A 245 -11.37 -1.59 -0.37
C HIS A 245 -12.66 -1.77 0.48
N ILE A 246 -13.38 -2.89 0.32
CA ILE A 246 -14.58 -3.23 1.10
C ILE A 246 -14.17 -3.83 2.46
N LEU A 247 -13.05 -4.56 2.52
CA LEU A 247 -12.50 -5.08 3.78
C LEU A 247 -11.82 -3.99 4.63
N ALA A 248 -11.35 -2.92 4.00
CA ALA A 248 -10.83 -1.77 4.71
C ALA A 248 -11.98 -0.87 5.17
N ILE A 249 -11.93 -0.40 6.42
CA ILE A 249 -12.88 0.61 6.86
C ILE A 249 -12.67 1.86 6.01
N SER A 250 -13.71 2.25 5.28
CA SER A 250 -13.66 3.29 4.27
C SER A 250 -14.63 4.43 4.56
N GLY A 251 -14.51 5.51 3.78
CA GLY A 251 -15.47 6.61 3.83
C GLY A 251 -16.93 6.20 3.62
N MET A 252 -17.14 5.12 2.85
CA MET A 252 -18.47 4.55 2.64
C MET A 252 -19.03 3.94 3.93
N HIS A 253 -18.23 3.18 4.68
CA HIS A 253 -18.62 2.60 5.97
C HIS A 253 -19.04 3.70 6.95
N MET A 254 -18.21 4.75 7.08
CA MET A 254 -18.51 5.91 7.92
C MET A 254 -19.82 6.59 7.50
N ALA A 255 -20.04 6.80 6.19
CA ALA A 255 -21.24 7.43 5.69
C ALA A 255 -22.50 6.58 5.94
N ILE A 256 -22.43 5.25 5.68
CA ILE A 256 -23.54 4.33 5.92
C ILE A 256 -23.93 4.32 7.39
N LEU A 257 -22.97 4.17 8.30
CA LEU A 257 -23.24 4.08 9.73
C LEU A 257 -23.73 5.40 10.32
N THR A 258 -23.12 6.54 9.92
CA THR A 258 -23.57 7.86 10.35
C THR A 258 -24.99 8.18 9.86
N GLN A 259 -25.29 7.90 8.59
CA GLN A 259 -26.63 8.13 8.03
C GLN A 259 -27.67 7.18 8.62
N PHE A 260 -27.28 5.91 8.87
CA PHE A 260 -28.13 4.95 9.54
C PHE A 260 -28.50 5.42 10.95
N THR A 261 -27.51 5.85 11.75
CA THR A 261 -27.73 6.37 13.12
C THR A 261 -28.63 7.58 13.09
N LEU A 262 -28.38 8.55 12.18
CA LEU A 262 -29.22 9.75 12.05
C LEU A 262 -30.68 9.40 11.66
N GLY A 263 -30.86 8.47 10.72
CA GLY A 263 -32.17 7.99 10.29
C GLY A 263 -32.90 7.22 11.38
N PHE A 264 -32.21 6.33 12.10
CA PHE A 264 -32.75 5.54 13.20
C PHE A 264 -33.24 6.43 14.35
N LEU A 265 -32.45 7.42 14.75
CA LEU A 265 -32.86 8.40 15.76
C LEU A 265 -34.07 9.23 15.31
N GLY A 266 -34.17 9.52 14.02
CA GLY A 266 -35.35 10.15 13.42
C GLY A 266 -36.61 9.28 13.52
N LEU A 267 -36.48 7.95 13.30
CA LEU A 267 -37.58 6.99 13.49
C LEU A 267 -38.04 6.89 14.95
N LEU A 268 -37.13 7.08 15.90
CA LEU A 268 -37.45 7.18 17.35
C LEU A 268 -38.07 8.52 17.73
N GLY A 269 -38.34 9.40 16.79
CA GLY A 269 -39.01 10.70 17.02
C GLY A 269 -38.07 11.84 17.44
N LEU A 270 -36.75 11.65 17.43
CA LEU A 270 -35.83 12.75 17.72
C LEU A 270 -35.85 13.80 16.59
N LYS A 271 -35.92 15.09 16.99
CA LYS A 271 -35.79 16.20 16.06
C LYS A 271 -34.42 16.17 15.37
N ARG A 272 -34.36 16.70 14.12
CA ARG A 272 -33.17 16.60 13.27
C ARG A 272 -31.88 17.14 13.91
N ARG A 273 -31.93 18.22 14.70
CA ARG A 273 -30.76 18.79 15.37
C ARG A 273 -30.21 17.87 16.48
N PRO A 274 -30.99 17.45 17.52
CA PRO A 274 -30.48 16.53 18.54
C PRO A 274 -30.05 15.17 17.93
N ALA A 275 -30.76 14.65 16.92
CA ALA A 275 -30.32 13.45 16.22
C ALA A 275 -28.94 13.64 15.55
N ALA A 276 -28.68 14.81 14.96
CA ALA A 276 -27.38 15.11 14.36
C ALA A 276 -26.27 15.22 15.43
N LEU A 277 -26.56 15.76 16.62
CA LEU A 277 -25.60 15.82 17.72
C LEU A 277 -25.21 14.41 18.21
N VAL A 278 -26.22 13.56 18.46
CA VAL A 278 -25.97 12.17 18.88
C VAL A 278 -25.21 11.39 17.80
N SER A 279 -25.57 11.59 16.52
CA SER A 279 -24.84 10.98 15.41
C SER A 279 -23.39 11.48 15.29
N ALA A 280 -23.10 12.73 15.66
CA ALA A 280 -21.74 13.26 15.69
C ALA A 280 -20.91 12.59 16.78
N VAL A 281 -21.47 12.41 17.97
CA VAL A 281 -20.82 11.67 19.06
C VAL A 281 -20.56 10.20 18.65
N PHE A 282 -21.57 9.55 18.07
CA PHE A 282 -21.42 8.19 17.56
C PHE A 282 -20.30 8.11 16.48
N THR A 283 -20.26 9.06 15.55
CA THR A 283 -19.24 9.11 14.51
C THR A 283 -17.83 9.22 15.11
N LEU A 284 -17.65 10.08 16.13
CA LEU A 284 -16.38 10.21 16.85
C LEU A 284 -15.99 8.92 17.57
N LEU A 285 -16.91 8.31 18.32
CA LEU A 285 -16.65 7.04 19.01
C LEU A 285 -16.29 5.94 18.01
N PHE A 286 -17.02 5.85 16.90
CA PHE A 286 -16.75 4.87 15.88
C PHE A 286 -15.37 5.08 15.20
N MET A 287 -14.92 6.32 15.01
CA MET A 287 -13.57 6.61 14.51
C MET A 287 -12.50 6.02 15.45
N PHE A 288 -12.66 6.17 16.76
CA PHE A 288 -11.72 5.61 17.73
C PHE A 288 -11.74 4.06 17.71
N VAL A 289 -12.91 3.45 17.80
CA VAL A 289 -13.06 1.98 17.83
C VAL A 289 -12.55 1.35 16.54
N SER A 290 -12.66 2.02 15.39
CA SER A 290 -12.17 1.52 14.10
C SER A 290 -10.67 1.74 13.86
N GLY A 291 -9.93 2.33 14.81
CA GLY A 291 -8.47 2.40 14.80
C GLY A 291 -7.87 3.63 14.12
N LEU A 292 -8.63 4.71 13.89
CA LEU A 292 -8.16 6.02 13.41
C LEU A 292 -7.29 5.98 12.12
N SER A 293 -7.49 5.01 11.24
CA SER A 293 -6.77 5.00 9.96
C SER A 293 -7.02 6.29 9.17
N ALA A 294 -6.07 6.68 8.31
CA ALA A 294 -6.16 7.94 7.56
C ALA A 294 -7.47 8.07 6.74
N SER A 295 -7.97 6.96 6.17
CA SER A 295 -9.25 6.92 5.47
C SER A 295 -10.45 7.16 6.39
N VAL A 296 -10.42 6.61 7.61
CA VAL A 296 -11.45 6.79 8.64
C VAL A 296 -11.45 8.24 9.14
N VAL A 297 -10.28 8.78 9.50
CA VAL A 297 -10.16 10.17 9.99
C VAL A 297 -10.67 11.16 8.97
N ARG A 298 -10.23 11.05 7.70
CA ARG A 298 -10.71 11.93 6.62
C ARG A 298 -12.23 11.88 6.48
N SER A 299 -12.80 10.68 6.40
CA SER A 299 -14.23 10.52 6.20
C SER A 299 -15.04 10.92 7.44
N GLY A 300 -14.52 10.65 8.62
CA GLY A 300 -15.11 11.10 9.88
C GLY A 300 -15.20 12.62 9.95
N ILE A 301 -14.13 13.34 9.65
CA ILE A 301 -14.13 14.82 9.58
C ILE A 301 -15.19 15.31 8.58
N MET A 302 -15.29 14.71 7.40
CA MET A 302 -16.30 15.09 6.41
C MET A 302 -17.73 14.83 6.90
N GLN A 303 -18.00 13.72 7.60
CA GLN A 303 -19.30 13.43 8.19
C GLN A 303 -19.61 14.39 9.35
N LEU A 304 -18.64 14.73 10.18
CA LEU A 304 -18.82 15.74 11.23
C LEU A 304 -19.16 17.11 10.65
N ILE A 305 -18.50 17.55 9.58
CA ILE A 305 -18.83 18.81 8.87
C ILE A 305 -20.28 18.78 8.36
N LEU A 306 -20.73 17.65 7.79
CA LEU A 306 -22.09 17.46 7.35
C LEU A 306 -23.10 17.58 8.51
N LEU A 307 -22.83 16.91 9.64
CA LEU A 307 -23.68 16.93 10.82
C LEU A 307 -23.69 18.32 11.48
N PHE A 308 -22.54 19.00 11.56
CA PHE A 308 -22.46 20.41 11.97
C PHE A 308 -23.26 21.33 11.05
N GLY A 309 -23.24 21.08 9.76
CA GLY A 309 -24.10 21.79 8.81
C GLY A 309 -25.59 21.68 9.18
N ILE A 310 -26.05 20.46 9.54
CA ILE A 310 -27.44 20.24 10.02
C ILE A 310 -27.72 21.02 11.32
N LEU A 311 -26.78 21.03 12.27
CA LEU A 311 -26.93 21.77 13.52
C LEU A 311 -27.07 23.28 13.30
N LEU A 312 -26.25 23.82 12.39
CA LEU A 312 -26.23 25.25 12.06
C LEU A 312 -27.30 25.66 11.01
N GLY A 313 -28.05 24.70 10.46
CA GLY A 313 -29.03 24.96 9.39
C GLY A 313 -28.39 25.34 8.05
N ARG A 314 -27.13 24.93 7.80
CA ARG A 314 -26.38 25.18 6.57
C ARG A 314 -26.13 23.89 5.81
N GLN A 315 -26.00 23.98 4.49
CA GLN A 315 -25.62 22.84 3.67
C GLN A 315 -24.08 22.73 3.61
N ALA A 316 -23.55 21.53 3.87
CA ALA A 316 -22.14 21.24 3.67
C ALA A 316 -21.86 21.08 2.16
N GLU A 317 -20.83 21.74 1.68
CA GLU A 317 -20.36 21.61 0.29
C GLU A 317 -19.24 20.55 0.24
N PRO A 318 -19.39 19.45 -0.54
CA PRO A 318 -18.50 18.29 -0.46
C PRO A 318 -17.02 18.61 -0.75
N LEU A 319 -16.75 19.52 -1.69
CA LEU A 319 -15.39 19.86 -2.09
C LEU A 319 -14.68 20.68 -1.00
N ASN A 320 -15.39 21.62 -0.37
CA ASN A 320 -14.87 22.33 0.80
C ASN A 320 -14.67 21.41 1.99
N SER A 321 -15.60 20.47 2.23
CA SER A 321 -15.47 19.48 3.30
C SER A 321 -14.24 18.60 3.11
N LEU A 322 -13.96 18.16 1.88
CA LEU A 322 -12.77 17.40 1.55
C LEU A 322 -11.50 18.24 1.77
N ALA A 323 -11.49 19.50 1.33
CA ALA A 323 -10.36 20.39 1.50
C ALA A 323 -10.04 20.67 2.97
N VAL A 324 -11.06 20.90 3.80
CA VAL A 324 -10.92 21.07 5.25
C VAL A 324 -10.38 19.79 5.89
N ALA A 325 -10.91 18.61 5.50
CA ALA A 325 -10.48 17.35 6.07
C ALA A 325 -8.97 17.08 5.81
N VAL A 326 -8.53 17.20 4.55
CA VAL A 326 -7.10 16.98 4.26
C VAL A 326 -6.20 18.06 4.85
N LEU A 327 -6.65 19.32 4.90
CA LEU A 327 -5.88 20.39 5.54
C LEU A 327 -5.71 20.12 7.03
N THR A 328 -6.77 19.70 7.73
CA THR A 328 -6.71 19.35 9.16
C THR A 328 -5.72 18.20 9.39
N MET A 329 -5.78 17.14 8.58
CA MET A 329 -4.86 16.01 8.69
C MET A 329 -3.40 16.44 8.46
N CYS A 330 -3.15 17.24 7.42
CA CYS A 330 -1.83 17.75 7.08
C CYS A 330 -1.25 18.72 8.12
N LEU A 331 -2.11 19.46 8.84
CA LEU A 331 -1.67 20.33 9.94
C LEU A 331 -1.32 19.55 11.20
N LEU A 332 -1.99 18.40 11.44
CA LEU A 332 -1.69 17.50 12.55
C LEU A 332 -0.43 16.68 12.29
N ASN A 333 -0.27 16.20 11.07
CA ASN A 333 0.93 15.48 10.63
C ASN A 333 1.29 15.86 9.19
N PRO A 334 2.37 16.62 8.95
CA PRO A 334 2.80 17.03 7.62
C PRO A 334 3.16 15.88 6.68
N PHE A 335 3.52 14.72 7.24
CA PHE A 335 3.91 13.54 6.47
C PHE A 335 2.71 12.73 5.97
N CYS A 336 1.50 12.99 6.47
CA CYS A 336 0.31 12.23 6.07
C CYS A 336 -0.02 12.32 4.57
N ALA A 337 0.48 13.37 3.87
CA ALA A 337 0.31 13.49 2.41
C ALA A 337 1.06 12.41 1.61
N GLY A 338 2.05 11.73 2.22
CA GLY A 338 2.75 10.57 1.66
C GLY A 338 2.08 9.23 1.99
N ASP A 339 1.03 9.21 2.82
CA ASP A 339 0.30 7.98 3.14
C ASP A 339 -0.51 7.48 1.95
N VAL A 340 -0.21 6.26 1.53
CA VAL A 340 -0.87 5.57 0.41
C VAL A 340 -2.38 5.44 0.64
N SER A 341 -2.81 5.13 1.87
CA SER A 341 -4.23 4.99 2.22
C SER A 341 -4.98 6.32 2.06
N LEU A 342 -4.37 7.44 2.52
CA LEU A 342 -4.95 8.78 2.34
C LEU A 342 -5.00 9.16 0.86
N LEU A 343 -3.95 8.89 0.09
CA LEU A 343 -3.89 9.20 -1.35
C LEU A 343 -4.99 8.47 -2.14
N PHE A 344 -5.18 7.18 -1.91
CA PHE A 344 -6.29 6.42 -2.53
C PHE A 344 -7.65 6.98 -2.14
N SER A 345 -7.84 7.23 -0.86
CA SER A 345 -9.11 7.72 -0.32
C SER A 345 -9.44 9.15 -0.80
N PHE A 346 -8.44 10.03 -0.86
CA PHE A 346 -8.57 11.39 -1.40
C PHE A 346 -8.90 11.36 -2.89
N SER A 347 -8.12 10.61 -3.68
CA SER A 347 -8.29 10.51 -5.13
C SER A 347 -9.67 9.95 -5.49
N ALA A 348 -10.09 8.85 -4.84
CA ALA A 348 -11.43 8.28 -5.05
C ALA A 348 -12.54 9.29 -4.73
N THR A 349 -12.46 9.97 -3.58
CA THR A 349 -13.47 10.94 -3.15
C THR A 349 -13.53 12.14 -4.09
N LEU A 350 -12.37 12.67 -4.50
CA LEU A 350 -12.29 13.76 -5.46
C LEU A 350 -12.91 13.35 -6.80
N GLY A 351 -12.61 12.14 -7.29
CA GLY A 351 -13.21 11.58 -8.50
C GLY A 351 -14.72 11.47 -8.41
N ILE A 352 -15.24 10.96 -7.30
CA ILE A 352 -16.69 10.85 -7.07
C ILE A 352 -17.34 12.23 -7.07
N ILE A 353 -16.78 13.21 -6.37
CA ILE A 353 -17.36 14.57 -6.29
C ILE A 353 -17.35 15.25 -7.66
N LEU A 354 -16.27 15.13 -8.43
CA LEU A 354 -16.10 15.85 -9.69
C LEU A 354 -16.75 15.15 -10.89
N LEU A 355 -16.66 13.83 -10.97
CA LEU A 355 -16.98 13.10 -12.21
C LEU A 355 -18.33 12.37 -12.14
N ALA A 356 -18.68 11.74 -11.01
CA ALA A 356 -19.90 10.94 -10.92
C ALA A 356 -21.18 11.71 -11.25
N PRO A 357 -21.41 12.97 -10.79
CA PRO A 357 -22.60 13.72 -11.15
C PRO A 357 -22.68 14.03 -12.66
N ARG A 358 -21.51 14.25 -13.30
CA ARG A 358 -21.43 14.54 -14.74
C ARG A 358 -21.78 13.32 -15.57
N ILE A 359 -21.24 12.13 -15.21
CA ILE A 359 -21.57 10.86 -15.86
C ILE A 359 -23.06 10.56 -15.69
N THR A 360 -23.58 10.60 -14.47
CA THR A 360 -25.00 10.35 -14.18
C THR A 360 -25.92 11.26 -15.03
N LYS A 361 -25.59 12.56 -15.09
CA LYS A 361 -26.34 13.52 -15.89
C LYS A 361 -26.28 13.20 -17.39
N ALA A 362 -25.10 12.82 -17.91
CA ALA A 362 -24.92 12.49 -19.32
C ALA A 362 -25.79 11.29 -19.74
N PHE A 363 -25.80 10.22 -18.94
CA PHE A 363 -26.59 9.02 -19.23
C PHE A 363 -28.09 9.19 -19.01
N THR A 364 -28.52 10.07 -18.09
CA THR A 364 -29.95 10.27 -17.78
C THR A 364 -30.62 11.41 -18.57
N LYS A 365 -29.84 12.19 -19.33
CA LYS A 365 -30.35 13.39 -20.04
C LYS A 365 -31.46 13.09 -21.03
N ASN A 366 -31.40 11.98 -21.78
CA ASN A 366 -32.30 11.66 -22.88
C ASN A 366 -33.52 10.83 -22.45
N ILE A 367 -33.70 10.55 -21.15
CA ILE A 367 -34.80 9.73 -20.66
C ILE A 367 -36.00 10.61 -20.39
N ARG A 368 -37.09 10.39 -21.16
CA ARG A 368 -38.30 11.19 -21.11
C ARG A 368 -39.28 10.78 -20.00
N LYS A 369 -39.37 9.48 -19.65
CA LYS A 369 -40.31 8.95 -18.64
C LYS A 369 -39.79 9.14 -17.22
N PRO A 370 -40.48 9.89 -16.31
CA PRO A 370 -39.94 10.23 -14.99
C PRO A 370 -39.67 8.99 -14.08
N GLN A 371 -40.57 8.00 -14.09
CA GLN A 371 -40.38 6.78 -13.27
C GLN A 371 -39.18 5.94 -13.74
N ARG A 372 -39.05 5.68 -15.07
CA ARG A 372 -37.91 4.99 -15.65
C ARG A 372 -36.61 5.78 -15.41
N LYS A 373 -36.70 7.12 -15.45
CA LYS A 373 -35.55 8.00 -15.14
C LYS A 373 -35.07 7.83 -13.69
N ALA A 374 -36.00 7.71 -12.73
CA ALA A 374 -35.68 7.56 -11.32
C ALA A 374 -34.96 6.21 -11.02
N HIS A 375 -35.50 5.11 -11.55
CA HIS A 375 -34.86 3.78 -11.35
C HIS A 375 -33.51 3.67 -12.06
N LEU A 376 -33.44 4.09 -13.33
CA LEU A 376 -32.21 4.06 -14.08
C LEU A 376 -31.17 5.03 -13.51
N ALA A 377 -31.58 6.17 -12.98
CA ALA A 377 -30.69 7.13 -12.33
C ALA A 377 -29.99 6.52 -11.09
N LYS A 378 -30.65 5.66 -10.32
CA LYS A 378 -30.03 4.96 -9.18
C LYS A 378 -28.93 4.03 -9.66
N LEU A 379 -29.20 3.16 -10.64
CA LEU A 379 -28.21 2.23 -11.21
C LEU A 379 -27.05 2.97 -11.87
N VAL A 380 -27.35 3.96 -12.70
CA VAL A 380 -26.34 4.80 -13.35
C VAL A 380 -25.53 5.59 -12.34
N SER A 381 -26.14 6.05 -11.24
CA SER A 381 -25.42 6.75 -10.17
C SER A 381 -24.43 5.81 -9.47
N ALA A 382 -24.84 4.59 -9.11
CA ALA A 382 -23.96 3.60 -8.49
C ALA A 382 -22.79 3.25 -9.43
N PHE A 383 -23.06 2.98 -10.70
CA PHE A 383 -22.03 2.78 -11.73
C PHE A 383 -21.09 3.98 -11.87
N SER A 384 -21.66 5.21 -11.93
CA SER A 384 -20.89 6.44 -12.07
C SER A 384 -19.95 6.67 -10.89
N VAL A 385 -20.41 6.37 -9.67
CA VAL A 385 -19.60 6.49 -8.44
C VAL A 385 -18.42 5.51 -8.50
N SER A 386 -18.67 4.24 -8.78
CA SER A 386 -17.61 3.22 -8.86
C SER A 386 -16.62 3.51 -10.00
N LEU A 387 -17.11 3.85 -11.19
CA LEU A 387 -16.26 4.20 -12.32
C LEU A 387 -15.40 5.44 -12.03
N SER A 388 -15.98 6.47 -11.42
CA SER A 388 -15.24 7.69 -11.07
C SER A 388 -14.14 7.43 -10.05
N ALA A 389 -14.41 6.60 -9.05
CA ALA A 389 -13.41 6.20 -8.07
C ALA A 389 -12.25 5.45 -8.73
N VAL A 390 -12.53 4.43 -9.56
CA VAL A 390 -11.51 3.65 -10.26
C VAL A 390 -10.67 4.54 -11.18
N LEU A 391 -11.30 5.41 -11.97
CA LEU A 391 -10.56 6.29 -12.90
C LEU A 391 -9.60 7.25 -12.18
N PHE A 392 -9.98 7.77 -11.02
CA PHE A 392 -9.13 8.70 -10.26
C PHE A 392 -8.06 7.97 -9.43
N THR A 393 -8.29 6.72 -9.05
CA THR A 393 -7.28 5.90 -8.34
C THR A 393 -6.36 5.13 -9.29
N ALA A 394 -6.76 4.93 -10.55
CA ALA A 394 -5.98 4.17 -11.54
C ALA A 394 -4.53 4.66 -11.70
N PRO A 395 -4.23 5.99 -11.78
CA PRO A 395 -2.85 6.44 -11.87
C PRO A 395 -1.99 5.99 -10.68
N LEU A 396 -2.56 6.06 -9.47
CA LEU A 396 -1.88 5.66 -8.25
C LEU A 396 -1.72 4.13 -8.15
N GLN A 397 -2.74 3.36 -8.59
CA GLN A 397 -2.66 1.90 -8.68
C GLN A 397 -1.56 1.46 -9.65
N LEU A 398 -1.49 2.10 -10.82
CA LEU A 398 -0.44 1.83 -11.81
C LEU A 398 0.95 2.16 -11.29
N TYR A 399 1.10 3.30 -10.60
CA TYR A 399 2.37 3.70 -10.03
C TYR A 399 2.87 2.73 -8.95
N LEU A 400 2.00 2.36 -8.00
CA LEU A 400 2.40 1.56 -6.83
C LEU A 400 2.42 0.05 -7.11
N TYR A 401 1.49 -0.44 -7.92
CA TYR A 401 1.27 -1.89 -8.09
C TYR A 401 1.43 -2.39 -9.53
N GLY A 402 1.65 -1.50 -10.50
CA GLY A 402 1.70 -1.87 -11.92
C GLY A 402 0.39 -2.44 -12.46
N THR A 403 -0.71 -2.35 -11.71
CA THR A 403 -1.98 -2.99 -12.04
C THR A 403 -3.17 -2.07 -11.83
N VAL A 404 -4.21 -2.19 -12.68
CA VAL A 404 -5.52 -1.56 -12.45
C VAL A 404 -6.60 -2.62 -12.53
N GLN A 405 -7.46 -2.62 -11.53
CA GLN A 405 -8.56 -3.59 -11.42
C GLN A 405 -9.87 -2.97 -11.89
N PHE A 406 -10.16 -3.04 -13.19
CA PHE A 406 -11.42 -2.53 -13.75
C PHE A 406 -12.63 -3.36 -13.34
N VAL A 407 -12.44 -4.64 -13.01
CA VAL A 407 -13.51 -5.50 -12.48
C VAL A 407 -14.12 -4.95 -11.20
N SER A 408 -13.37 -4.16 -10.44
CA SER A 408 -13.83 -3.47 -9.24
C SER A 408 -15.11 -2.63 -9.46
N VAL A 409 -15.33 -2.09 -10.66
CA VAL A 409 -16.59 -1.36 -11.00
C VAL A 409 -17.78 -2.31 -10.95
N LEU A 410 -17.65 -3.51 -11.54
CA LEU A 410 -18.72 -4.52 -11.55
C LEU A 410 -18.93 -5.08 -10.13
N THR A 411 -17.86 -5.45 -9.45
CA THR A 411 -17.91 -5.98 -8.09
C THR A 411 -18.58 -4.98 -7.15
N SER A 412 -18.17 -3.72 -7.19
CA SER A 412 -18.78 -2.67 -6.37
C SER A 412 -20.28 -2.51 -6.65
N LEU A 413 -20.70 -2.54 -7.92
CA LEU A 413 -22.10 -2.42 -8.29
C LEU A 413 -22.97 -3.53 -7.68
N LEU A 414 -22.44 -4.76 -7.60
CA LEU A 414 -23.17 -5.94 -7.07
C LEU A 414 -23.11 -6.00 -5.54
N VAL A 415 -21.98 -5.62 -4.94
CA VAL A 415 -21.68 -5.90 -3.53
C VAL A 415 -21.97 -4.72 -2.59
N LEU A 416 -21.94 -3.46 -3.06
CA LEU A 416 -22.08 -2.29 -2.19
C LEU A 416 -23.40 -2.24 -1.40
N GLU A 417 -24.53 -2.60 -2.03
CA GLU A 417 -25.83 -2.62 -1.33
C GLU A 417 -25.88 -3.75 -0.29
N ILE A 418 -25.31 -4.91 -0.61
CA ILE A 418 -25.21 -6.04 0.34
C ILE A 418 -24.33 -5.63 1.53
N SER A 419 -23.18 -5.00 1.27
CA SER A 419 -22.29 -4.48 2.29
C SER A 419 -22.96 -3.42 3.17
N ALA A 420 -23.82 -2.56 2.59
CA ALA A 420 -24.55 -1.57 3.36
C ALA A 420 -25.57 -2.18 4.32
N TRP A 421 -26.27 -3.26 3.92
CA TRP A 421 -27.16 -4.00 4.82
C TRP A 421 -26.39 -4.81 5.85
N LEU A 422 -25.29 -5.44 5.44
CA LEU A 422 -24.37 -6.14 6.33
C LEU A 422 -23.90 -5.24 7.48
N LEU A 423 -23.42 -4.03 7.18
CA LEU A 423 -22.95 -3.09 8.19
C LEU A 423 -24.07 -2.66 9.16
N ARG A 424 -25.29 -2.42 8.64
CA ARG A 424 -26.43 -2.02 9.48
C ARG A 424 -26.84 -3.14 10.41
N PHE A 425 -27.07 -4.35 9.89
CA PHE A 425 -27.46 -5.50 10.69
C PHE A 425 -26.34 -5.95 11.64
N GLY A 426 -25.08 -5.96 11.15
CA GLY A 426 -23.93 -6.29 11.97
C GLY A 426 -23.70 -5.32 13.13
N LEU A 427 -23.89 -4.01 12.91
CA LEU A 427 -23.82 -3.02 14.00
C LEU A 427 -24.92 -3.25 15.04
N ILE A 428 -26.18 -3.46 14.60
CA ILE A 428 -27.29 -3.74 15.52
C ILE A 428 -27.01 -5.02 16.30
N ALA A 429 -26.59 -6.08 15.62
CA ALA A 429 -26.24 -7.36 16.24
C ALA A 429 -25.15 -7.17 17.32
N ALA A 430 -24.04 -6.51 16.96
CA ALA A 430 -22.94 -6.25 17.89
C ALA A 430 -23.37 -5.47 19.12
N LEU A 431 -24.18 -4.41 18.95
CA LEU A 431 -24.68 -3.60 20.07
C LEU A 431 -25.64 -4.39 20.97
N LEU A 432 -26.50 -5.26 20.41
CA LEU A 432 -27.41 -6.10 21.19
C LEU A 432 -26.66 -7.21 21.92
N LEU A 433 -25.66 -7.82 21.30
CA LEU A 433 -24.80 -8.83 21.90
C LEU A 433 -23.99 -8.29 23.08
N ALA A 434 -23.57 -7.02 23.01
CA ALA A 434 -22.81 -6.37 24.08
C ALA A 434 -23.64 -6.20 25.39
N VAL A 435 -24.97 -6.28 25.31
CA VAL A 435 -25.86 -6.16 26.47
C VAL A 435 -26.48 -7.53 26.77
N PRO A 436 -26.07 -8.26 27.83
CA PRO A 436 -26.51 -9.65 28.08
C PRO A 436 -28.02 -9.86 28.07
N VAL A 437 -28.79 -8.91 28.61
CA VAL A 437 -30.26 -8.95 28.64
C VAL A 437 -30.87 -8.85 27.24
N LEU A 438 -30.21 -8.16 26.31
CA LEU A 438 -30.68 -7.94 24.94
C LEU A 438 -30.09 -8.95 23.95
N SER A 439 -29.13 -9.77 24.38
CA SER A 439 -28.45 -10.76 23.51
C SER A 439 -29.42 -11.71 22.78
N PRO A 440 -30.53 -12.22 23.37
CA PRO A 440 -31.48 -13.05 22.60
C PRO A 440 -32.15 -12.31 21.43
N CYS A 441 -32.28 -10.99 21.54
CA CYS A 441 -32.85 -10.16 20.47
C CYS A 441 -31.87 -9.94 19.32
N ALA A 442 -30.59 -10.28 19.47
CA ALA A 442 -29.59 -10.19 18.41
C ALA A 442 -29.75 -11.24 17.32
N ALA A 443 -30.34 -12.42 17.64
CA ALA A 443 -30.42 -13.57 16.74
C ALA A 443 -30.92 -13.25 15.30
N PRO A 444 -32.01 -12.51 15.07
CA PRO A 444 -32.45 -12.18 13.71
C PRO A 444 -31.44 -11.28 12.96
N PHE A 445 -30.72 -10.43 13.65
CA PHE A 445 -29.72 -9.54 13.07
C PHE A 445 -28.42 -10.28 12.75
N VAL A 446 -28.01 -11.21 13.63
CA VAL A 446 -26.90 -12.15 13.40
C VAL A 446 -27.19 -12.99 12.15
N PHE A 447 -28.37 -13.58 12.06
CA PHE A 447 -28.79 -14.37 10.91
C PHE A 447 -28.80 -13.54 9.62
N SER A 448 -29.39 -12.34 9.64
CA SER A 448 -29.50 -11.49 8.46
C SER A 448 -28.13 -10.98 7.98
N SER A 449 -27.25 -10.56 8.90
CA SER A 449 -25.90 -10.15 8.55
C SER A 449 -25.05 -11.34 8.06
N GLY A 450 -25.19 -12.52 8.65
CA GLY A 450 -24.53 -13.74 8.19
C GLY A 450 -24.90 -14.11 6.75
N ILE A 451 -26.20 -14.00 6.39
CA ILE A 451 -26.64 -14.19 5.00
C ILE A 451 -25.98 -13.14 4.07
N CYS A 452 -25.93 -11.89 4.49
CA CYS A 452 -25.29 -10.84 3.70
C CYS A 452 -23.81 -11.15 3.47
N VAL A 453 -23.06 -11.62 4.48
CA VAL A 453 -21.66 -12.03 4.33
C VAL A 453 -21.53 -13.18 3.34
N LYS A 454 -22.36 -14.24 3.49
CA LYS A 454 -22.35 -15.39 2.57
C LYS A 454 -22.60 -14.95 1.12
N ALA A 455 -23.61 -14.14 0.90
CA ALA A 455 -23.94 -13.62 -0.43
C ALA A 455 -22.80 -12.76 -0.99
N GLN A 456 -22.18 -11.93 -0.16
CA GLN A 456 -21.05 -11.10 -0.55
C GLN A 456 -19.84 -11.96 -0.93
N ASN A 457 -19.45 -12.91 -0.09
CA ASN A 457 -18.34 -13.83 -0.33
C ASN A 457 -18.58 -14.66 -1.60
N PHE A 458 -19.77 -15.21 -1.78
CA PHE A 458 -20.13 -15.97 -2.99
C PHE A 458 -19.95 -15.14 -4.28
N ILE A 459 -20.45 -13.90 -4.30
CA ILE A 459 -20.31 -13.01 -5.48
C ILE A 459 -18.84 -12.71 -5.73
N ILE A 460 -18.07 -12.42 -4.68
CA ILE A 460 -16.66 -12.07 -4.80
C ILE A 460 -15.83 -13.24 -5.30
N THR A 461 -16.04 -14.45 -4.76
CA THR A 461 -15.35 -15.67 -5.20
C THR A 461 -15.70 -15.98 -6.65
N LEU A 462 -16.98 -15.91 -7.02
CA LEU A 462 -17.44 -16.13 -8.39
C LEU A 462 -16.76 -15.17 -9.38
N ILE A 463 -16.64 -13.88 -9.02
CA ILE A 463 -15.96 -12.89 -9.86
C ILE A 463 -14.46 -13.17 -9.93
N ALA A 464 -13.83 -13.49 -8.80
CA ALA A 464 -12.40 -13.76 -8.71
C ALA A 464 -11.95 -14.96 -9.56
N GLU A 465 -12.81 -15.99 -9.66
CA GLU A 465 -12.53 -17.21 -10.42
C GLU A 465 -12.80 -17.07 -11.92
N HIS A 466 -13.84 -16.33 -12.31
CA HIS A 466 -14.35 -16.37 -13.69
C HIS A 466 -14.08 -15.12 -14.51
N ILE A 467 -13.74 -13.98 -13.87
CA ILE A 467 -13.58 -12.71 -14.58
C ILE A 467 -12.15 -12.19 -14.44
N PRO A 468 -11.30 -12.35 -15.48
CA PRO A 468 -9.99 -11.71 -15.50
C PRO A 468 -10.18 -10.20 -15.67
N GLY A 469 -10.06 -9.45 -14.57
CA GLY A 469 -10.35 -8.01 -14.58
C GLY A 469 -9.18 -7.12 -14.21
N THR A 470 -7.99 -7.67 -14.14
CA THR A 470 -6.77 -6.94 -13.80
C THR A 470 -6.02 -6.59 -15.08
N LEU A 471 -5.96 -5.30 -15.41
CA LEU A 471 -5.05 -4.81 -16.42
C LEU A 471 -3.68 -4.64 -15.76
N ARG A 472 -2.71 -5.44 -16.16
CA ARG A 472 -1.32 -5.34 -15.75
C ARG A 472 -0.54 -4.57 -16.79
N ILE A 473 0.27 -3.63 -16.35
CA ILE A 473 1.14 -2.86 -17.23
C ILE A 473 2.48 -2.79 -16.51
N SER A 474 3.42 -3.58 -16.97
CA SER A 474 4.79 -3.59 -16.49
C SER A 474 5.66 -2.67 -17.35
N GLY A 475 6.55 -1.90 -16.73
CA GLY A 475 7.56 -1.16 -17.45
C GLY A 475 8.11 0.06 -16.70
N LYS A 476 9.42 0.28 -16.83
CA LYS A 476 10.18 1.36 -16.18
C LYS A 476 9.68 2.78 -16.54
N TYR A 477 9.06 2.95 -17.72
CA TYR A 477 8.57 4.26 -18.19
C TYR A 477 7.09 4.53 -17.87
N LEU A 478 6.38 3.55 -17.32
CA LEU A 478 4.97 3.68 -17.03
C LEU A 478 4.66 4.78 -16.00
N PRO A 479 5.41 4.94 -14.89
CA PRO A 479 5.16 6.01 -13.93
C PRO A 479 5.24 7.40 -14.60
N VAL A 480 6.23 7.60 -15.46
CA VAL A 480 6.41 8.87 -16.19
C VAL A 480 5.22 9.13 -17.13
N THR A 481 4.77 8.11 -17.85
CA THR A 481 3.61 8.20 -18.76
C THR A 481 2.33 8.54 -17.99
N VAL A 482 2.13 7.92 -16.83
CA VAL A 482 0.98 8.20 -15.94
C VAL A 482 1.03 9.63 -15.42
N VAL A 483 2.18 10.11 -14.96
CA VAL A 483 2.36 11.50 -14.49
C VAL A 483 2.05 12.48 -15.62
N ILE A 484 2.53 12.23 -16.83
CA ILE A 484 2.23 13.05 -18.01
C ILE A 484 0.72 13.05 -18.30
N CYS A 485 0.05 11.88 -18.25
CA CYS A 485 -1.40 11.80 -18.44
C CYS A 485 -2.19 12.58 -17.38
N VAL A 486 -1.78 12.49 -16.11
CA VAL A 486 -2.40 13.25 -15.01
C VAL A 486 -2.22 14.75 -15.20
N ILE A 487 -1.02 15.19 -15.60
CA ILE A 487 -0.73 16.60 -15.90
C ILE A 487 -1.65 17.08 -17.06
N PHE A 488 -1.71 16.35 -18.15
CA PHE A 488 -2.57 16.72 -19.30
C PHE A 488 -4.05 16.69 -18.96
N PHE A 489 -4.50 15.73 -18.15
CA PHE A 489 -5.88 15.67 -17.66
C PHE A 489 -6.20 16.87 -16.77
N THR A 490 -5.30 17.23 -15.85
CA THR A 490 -5.45 18.38 -14.95
C THR A 490 -5.45 19.69 -15.73
N LEU A 491 -4.52 19.85 -16.69
CA LEU A 491 -4.51 20.98 -17.62
C LEU A 491 -5.80 21.07 -18.44
N SER A 492 -6.34 19.93 -18.87
CA SER A 492 -7.61 19.84 -19.57
C SER A 492 -8.77 20.36 -18.73
N VAL A 493 -8.81 19.99 -17.45
CA VAL A 493 -9.83 20.45 -16.51
C VAL A 493 -9.67 21.95 -16.22
N LEU A 494 -8.44 22.44 -16.09
CA LEU A 494 -8.13 23.86 -15.84
C LEU A 494 -8.42 24.76 -17.06
N LEU A 495 -8.15 24.26 -18.27
CA LEU A 495 -8.36 24.97 -19.53
C LEU A 495 -9.80 24.83 -20.07
N TYR A 496 -10.72 24.30 -19.27
CA TYR A 496 -12.12 23.97 -19.60
C TYR A 496 -12.97 25.13 -20.16
N ARG A 497 -12.52 26.38 -20.10
CA ARG A 497 -13.25 27.55 -20.61
C ARG A 497 -13.29 27.70 -22.14
N ARG A 498 -12.59 26.87 -22.94
CA ARG A 498 -12.53 26.95 -24.39
C ARG A 498 -13.37 25.86 -25.09
N LYS A 499 -13.81 26.14 -26.35
CA LYS A 499 -14.79 25.37 -27.12
C LYS A 499 -14.42 23.91 -27.46
N ASN A 500 -13.15 23.52 -27.45
CA ASN A 500 -12.69 22.16 -27.85
C ASN A 500 -12.31 21.31 -26.62
N LYS A 501 -13.33 20.72 -26.00
CA LYS A 501 -13.22 19.95 -24.73
C LYS A 501 -12.67 18.54 -24.89
N ALA A 502 -12.74 17.97 -26.10
CA ALA A 502 -12.32 16.60 -26.38
C ALA A 502 -10.81 16.46 -26.64
N LEU A 503 -10.17 17.49 -27.18
CA LEU A 503 -8.77 17.43 -27.61
C LEU A 503 -7.78 17.04 -26.51
N PRO A 504 -7.81 17.63 -25.30
CA PRO A 504 -6.89 17.25 -24.23
C PRO A 504 -7.13 15.84 -23.69
N CYS A 505 -8.41 15.39 -23.65
CA CYS A 505 -8.71 14.00 -23.27
C CYS A 505 -8.21 13.01 -24.31
N VAL A 506 -8.40 13.30 -25.60
CA VAL A 506 -7.87 12.48 -26.70
C VAL A 506 -6.34 12.45 -26.65
N LEU A 507 -5.68 13.58 -26.43
CA LEU A 507 -4.22 13.66 -26.29
C LEU A 507 -3.72 12.84 -25.10
N ALA A 508 -4.37 12.92 -23.93
CA ALA A 508 -4.00 12.13 -22.77
C ALA A 508 -4.13 10.61 -23.05
N VAL A 509 -5.21 10.18 -23.71
CA VAL A 509 -5.40 8.79 -24.13
C VAL A 509 -4.35 8.38 -25.17
N CYS A 510 -4.06 9.24 -26.16
CA CYS A 510 -3.02 8.96 -27.16
C CYS A 510 -1.62 8.83 -26.52
N ILE A 511 -1.27 9.71 -25.56
CA ILE A 511 0.00 9.64 -24.84
C ILE A 511 0.07 8.34 -24.03
N LEU A 512 -1.01 7.94 -23.37
CA LEU A 512 -1.09 6.69 -22.64
C LEU A 512 -0.87 5.49 -23.58
N LEU A 513 -1.59 5.45 -24.69
CA LEU A 513 -1.49 4.37 -25.68
C LEU A 513 -0.10 4.33 -26.35
N CYS A 514 0.46 5.50 -26.68
CA CYS A 514 1.82 5.59 -27.22
C CYS A 514 2.87 5.15 -26.18
N GLY A 515 2.69 5.54 -24.90
CA GLY A 515 3.57 5.11 -23.82
C GLY A 515 3.50 3.61 -23.59
N MET A 516 2.28 3.03 -23.63
CA MET A 516 2.09 1.57 -23.56
C MET A 516 2.72 0.85 -24.75
N GLY A 517 2.52 1.35 -25.97
CA GLY A 517 3.12 0.80 -27.18
C GLY A 517 4.65 0.89 -27.18
N ALA A 518 5.21 2.03 -26.81
CA ALA A 518 6.64 2.21 -26.66
C ALA A 518 7.24 1.29 -25.60
N ASN A 519 6.56 1.16 -24.46
CA ASN A 519 6.98 0.24 -23.40
C ASN A 519 6.94 -1.23 -23.87
N ALA A 520 5.90 -1.64 -24.61
CA ALA A 520 5.81 -2.98 -25.17
C ALA A 520 6.95 -3.25 -26.17
N LEU A 521 7.27 -2.29 -27.03
CA LEU A 521 8.36 -2.41 -28.00
C LEU A 521 9.74 -2.42 -27.33
N LEU A 522 9.97 -1.56 -26.33
CA LEU A 522 11.25 -1.50 -25.61
C LEU A 522 11.47 -2.71 -24.68
N ASN A 523 10.39 -3.40 -24.31
CA ASN A 523 10.45 -4.59 -23.49
C ASN A 523 10.48 -5.92 -24.29
N GLN A 524 10.62 -5.87 -25.59
CA GLN A 524 10.77 -7.06 -26.46
C GLN A 524 12.19 -7.65 -26.45
N SER A 525 12.98 -7.46 -25.39
CA SER A 525 14.25 -8.18 -25.23
C SER A 525 14.01 -9.69 -25.20
N ALA A 526 14.86 -10.46 -25.88
CA ALA A 526 14.69 -11.91 -26.01
C ALA A 526 14.70 -12.63 -24.66
N ALA A 527 15.53 -12.17 -23.71
CA ALA A 527 15.56 -12.66 -22.33
C ALA A 527 16.08 -11.58 -21.37
N ARG A 528 15.61 -11.63 -20.12
CA ARG A 528 16.07 -10.74 -19.04
C ARG A 528 16.52 -11.57 -17.85
N LEU A 529 17.76 -11.38 -17.46
CA LEU A 529 18.25 -11.87 -16.21
C LEU A 529 18.05 -10.79 -15.15
N VAL A 530 17.39 -11.12 -14.07
CA VAL A 530 17.19 -10.23 -12.93
C VAL A 530 17.77 -10.89 -11.70
N VAL A 531 18.79 -10.29 -11.14
CA VAL A 531 19.37 -10.70 -9.85
C VAL A 531 18.89 -9.69 -8.82
N PHE A 532 18.28 -10.17 -7.74
CA PHE A 532 17.81 -9.32 -6.65
C PHE A 532 18.14 -9.95 -5.31
N CYS A 533 18.45 -9.12 -4.35
CA CYS A 533 18.71 -9.54 -3.00
C CYS A 533 17.43 -9.60 -2.19
N THR A 534 17.27 -10.71 -1.47
CA THR A 534 16.36 -10.82 -0.35
C THR A 534 17.15 -10.72 0.95
N ASP A 535 16.47 -10.52 2.09
CA ASP A 535 17.11 -10.43 3.42
C ASP A 535 18.09 -11.58 3.73
N TYR A 536 18.07 -12.66 2.97
CA TYR A 536 18.82 -13.90 3.28
C TYR A 536 19.73 -14.38 2.15
N ALA A 537 19.36 -14.14 0.88
CA ALA A 537 20.12 -14.68 -0.26
C ALA A 537 19.89 -13.87 -1.53
N ALA A 538 20.82 -13.97 -2.46
CA ALA A 538 20.59 -13.53 -3.84
C ALA A 538 19.61 -14.49 -4.52
N CYS A 539 18.56 -13.95 -5.08
CA CYS A 539 17.60 -14.66 -5.90
C CYS A 539 17.79 -14.25 -7.37
N THR A 540 17.79 -15.21 -8.25
CA THR A 540 17.99 -14.98 -9.68
C THR A 540 16.75 -15.40 -10.44
N ALA A 541 16.27 -14.54 -11.35
CA ALA A 541 15.16 -14.87 -12.21
C ALA A 541 15.48 -14.57 -13.67
N ILE A 542 15.14 -15.49 -14.56
CA ILE A 542 15.19 -15.29 -16.00
C ILE A 542 13.76 -15.06 -16.47
N ILE A 543 13.53 -13.92 -17.11
CA ILE A 543 12.21 -13.53 -17.59
C ILE A 543 12.22 -13.46 -19.11
N THR A 544 11.37 -14.29 -19.72
CA THR A 544 11.10 -14.30 -21.16
C THR A 544 9.65 -13.94 -21.39
N ASN A 545 9.40 -12.88 -22.14
CA ASN A 545 8.07 -12.31 -22.31
C ASN A 545 7.40 -12.01 -20.94
N THR A 546 6.44 -12.86 -20.52
CA THR A 546 5.71 -12.74 -19.24
C THR A 546 5.95 -13.94 -18.31
N SER A 547 6.81 -14.87 -18.71
CA SER A 547 7.14 -16.09 -17.93
C SER A 547 8.47 -15.92 -17.24
N ALA A 548 8.53 -16.27 -15.96
CA ALA A 548 9.76 -16.26 -15.16
C ALA A 548 10.22 -17.67 -14.83
N GLU A 549 11.52 -17.88 -14.84
CA GLU A 549 12.19 -19.01 -14.24
C GLU A 549 12.98 -18.50 -13.03
N VAL A 550 12.65 -18.99 -11.85
CA VAL A 550 13.18 -18.48 -10.58
C VAL A 550 14.12 -19.50 -9.99
N LEU A 551 15.35 -19.08 -9.76
CA LEU A 551 16.44 -19.91 -9.28
C LEU A 551 16.92 -19.38 -7.92
N GLY A 552 17.11 -20.29 -6.96
CA GLY A 552 17.64 -19.95 -5.65
C GLY A 552 16.74 -19.07 -4.81
N CYS A 553 15.40 -19.19 -4.94
CA CYS A 553 14.50 -18.36 -4.14
C CYS A 553 14.64 -18.70 -2.67
N SER A 554 15.00 -17.71 -1.86
CA SER A 554 15.06 -17.80 -0.41
C SER A 554 14.64 -16.48 0.20
N GLY A 555 13.98 -16.51 1.36
CA GLY A 555 13.61 -15.32 2.10
C GLY A 555 12.16 -14.85 1.91
N ASN A 556 11.94 -13.55 1.77
CA ASN A 556 10.58 -12.98 1.75
C ASN A 556 9.93 -13.10 0.36
N ALA A 557 8.92 -13.96 0.25
CA ALA A 557 8.17 -14.16 -0.99
C ALA A 557 7.52 -12.87 -1.56
N ALA A 558 7.20 -11.89 -0.70
CA ALA A 558 6.63 -10.63 -1.16
C ALA A 558 7.67 -9.75 -1.88
N SER A 559 8.93 -9.78 -1.43
CA SER A 559 10.04 -9.08 -2.12
C SER A 559 10.32 -9.74 -3.47
N VAL A 560 10.32 -11.08 -3.52
CA VAL A 560 10.46 -11.85 -4.77
C VAL A 560 9.29 -11.56 -5.71
N GLU A 561 8.04 -11.58 -5.23
CA GLU A 561 6.86 -11.21 -6.03
C GLU A 561 7.01 -9.81 -6.61
N THR A 562 7.41 -8.85 -5.79
CA THR A 562 7.55 -7.45 -6.21
C THR A 562 8.62 -7.31 -7.31
N ALA A 563 9.78 -7.92 -7.13
CA ALA A 563 10.85 -7.89 -8.12
C ALA A 563 10.45 -8.57 -9.44
N LEU A 564 9.84 -9.75 -9.38
CA LEU A 564 9.35 -10.48 -10.57
C LEU A 564 8.30 -9.66 -11.34
N ARG A 565 7.31 -9.11 -10.63
CA ARG A 565 6.25 -8.31 -11.25
C ARG A 565 6.76 -6.98 -11.79
N ALA A 566 7.70 -6.32 -11.13
CA ALA A 566 8.33 -5.09 -11.61
C ALA A 566 9.07 -5.30 -12.94
N ASN A 567 9.60 -6.51 -13.15
CA ASN A 567 10.29 -6.89 -14.37
C ASN A 567 9.39 -7.59 -15.41
N GLY A 568 8.08 -7.69 -15.17
CA GLY A 568 7.08 -8.11 -16.15
C GLY A 568 6.69 -9.59 -16.09
N ALA A 569 7.08 -10.32 -15.06
CA ALA A 569 6.65 -11.71 -14.88
C ALA A 569 5.18 -11.79 -14.44
N GLU A 570 4.39 -12.60 -15.13
CA GLU A 570 2.99 -12.89 -14.80
C GLU A 570 2.78 -14.31 -14.29
N GLN A 571 3.62 -15.24 -14.76
CA GLN A 571 3.61 -16.65 -14.37
C GLN A 571 5.05 -17.13 -14.13
N ILE A 572 5.19 -18.18 -13.34
CA ILE A 572 6.47 -18.85 -13.10
C ILE A 572 6.43 -20.19 -13.87
N THR A 573 7.31 -20.33 -14.84
CA THR A 573 7.41 -21.58 -15.61
C THR A 573 8.19 -22.64 -14.83
N LEU A 574 9.26 -22.21 -14.17
CA LEU A 574 10.14 -23.05 -13.38
C LEU A 574 10.46 -22.37 -12.05
N LEU A 575 10.33 -23.07 -10.95
CA LEU A 575 10.72 -22.62 -9.62
C LEU A 575 11.68 -23.63 -9.01
N HIS A 576 12.94 -23.24 -8.86
CA HIS A 576 13.96 -24.06 -8.21
C HIS A 576 13.98 -23.78 -6.70
N VAL A 577 13.84 -24.84 -5.91
CA VAL A 577 13.82 -24.80 -4.44
C VAL A 577 15.15 -25.31 -3.91
N GLN A 578 15.81 -24.52 -3.08
CA GLN A 578 17.01 -24.95 -2.37
C GLN A 578 16.67 -25.86 -1.17
N PRO A 579 17.55 -26.74 -0.73
CA PRO A 579 17.31 -27.66 0.38
C PRO A 579 17.38 -26.97 1.76
N ASP A 580 16.65 -25.85 1.89
CA ASP A 580 16.52 -25.13 3.15
C ASP A 580 15.06 -24.74 3.43
N GLU A 581 14.71 -24.67 4.71
CA GLU A 581 13.34 -24.41 5.15
C GLU A 581 12.81 -23.04 4.69
N LYS A 582 13.69 -22.04 4.53
CA LYS A 582 13.32 -20.68 4.09
C LYS A 582 12.99 -20.67 2.61
N SER A 583 13.73 -21.41 1.79
CA SER A 583 13.47 -21.58 0.37
C SER A 583 12.13 -22.30 0.13
N ILE A 584 11.88 -23.37 0.88
CA ILE A 584 10.62 -24.13 0.82
C ILE A 584 9.43 -23.21 1.15
N ARG A 585 9.48 -22.46 2.25
CA ARG A 585 8.41 -21.51 2.65
C ARG A 585 8.22 -20.38 1.64
N CYS A 586 9.31 -19.92 1.03
CA CYS A 586 9.24 -18.92 -0.04
C CYS A 586 8.52 -19.48 -1.27
N ALA A 587 8.90 -20.69 -1.69
CA ALA A 587 8.32 -21.38 -2.83
C ALA A 587 6.83 -21.67 -2.65
N GLU A 588 6.40 -22.14 -1.46
CA GLU A 588 4.99 -22.35 -1.14
C GLU A 588 4.16 -21.07 -1.29
N LYS A 589 4.68 -19.94 -0.80
CA LYS A 589 4.02 -18.66 -0.93
C LYS A 589 4.02 -18.15 -2.37
N LEU A 590 5.10 -18.36 -3.14
CA LEU A 590 5.15 -17.99 -4.55
C LEU A 590 4.18 -18.82 -5.38
N ALA A 591 4.01 -20.10 -5.08
CA ALA A 591 3.02 -20.96 -5.72
C ALA A 591 1.56 -20.53 -5.46
N GLN A 592 1.30 -19.82 -4.35
CA GLN A 592 -0.01 -19.21 -4.09
C GLN A 592 -0.20 -17.87 -4.84
N LEU A 593 0.88 -17.15 -5.13
CA LEU A 593 0.86 -15.80 -5.74
C LEU A 593 0.95 -15.82 -7.26
N PHE A 594 1.58 -16.84 -7.82
CA PHE A 594 1.78 -17.06 -9.27
C PHE A 594 1.21 -18.41 -9.69
N GLU A 595 0.86 -18.52 -10.97
CA GLU A 595 0.67 -19.82 -11.60
C GLU A 595 2.05 -20.44 -11.85
N VAL A 596 2.42 -21.46 -11.08
CA VAL A 596 3.70 -22.17 -11.19
C VAL A 596 3.48 -23.45 -11.98
N LYS A 597 4.17 -23.62 -13.11
CA LYS A 597 4.02 -24.81 -13.96
C LYS A 597 4.85 -26.00 -13.47
N GLN A 598 6.07 -25.73 -13.04
CA GLN A 598 7.02 -26.75 -12.60
C GLN A 598 7.77 -26.28 -11.37
N ILE A 599 7.92 -27.17 -10.39
CA ILE A 599 8.75 -26.95 -9.21
C ILE A 599 9.84 -28.00 -9.21
N LEU A 600 11.12 -27.56 -9.22
CA LEU A 600 12.27 -28.43 -9.09
C LEU A 600 12.64 -28.51 -7.61
N VAL A 601 12.61 -29.72 -7.09
CA VAL A 601 12.96 -30.00 -5.68
C VAL A 601 14.05 -31.06 -5.67
N PRO A 602 15.20 -30.84 -4.98
CA PRO A 602 16.20 -31.85 -4.82
C PRO A 602 15.65 -33.10 -4.11
N ASP A 603 16.11 -34.31 -4.51
CA ASP A 603 15.69 -35.63 -3.97
C ASP A 603 15.77 -35.70 -2.43
N THR A 604 16.53 -34.82 -1.81
CA THR A 604 16.77 -34.77 -0.36
C THR A 604 15.69 -33.99 0.41
N VAL A 605 14.72 -33.38 -0.29
CA VAL A 605 13.73 -32.46 0.31
C VAL A 605 12.32 -32.96 0.10
N TYR A 606 11.54 -33.09 1.18
CA TYR A 606 10.11 -33.33 1.11
C TYR A 606 9.36 -32.00 0.92
N TYR A 607 8.61 -31.88 -0.16
CA TYR A 607 7.80 -30.71 -0.46
C TYR A 607 6.30 -31.06 -0.49
N PRO A 608 5.45 -30.47 0.38
CA PRO A 608 4.05 -30.88 0.55
C PRO A 608 3.05 -30.12 -0.34
N ALA A 609 3.30 -29.90 -1.63
CA ALA A 609 2.34 -29.15 -2.45
C ALA A 609 1.45 -30.04 -3.31
N GLU A 610 0.15 -29.72 -3.33
CA GLU A 610 -0.88 -30.51 -4.03
C GLU A 610 -1.11 -30.09 -5.50
N ASN A 611 -0.59 -28.94 -5.98
CA ASN A 611 -1.08 -28.30 -7.22
C ASN A 611 -0.03 -27.99 -8.31
N ALA A 612 1.21 -28.47 -8.21
CA ALA A 612 2.23 -28.26 -9.24
C ALA A 612 2.84 -29.59 -9.70
N ALA A 613 3.27 -29.67 -10.96
CA ALA A 613 4.03 -30.82 -11.44
C ALA A 613 5.43 -30.80 -10.81
N PHE A 614 5.71 -31.78 -9.97
CA PHE A 614 7.01 -31.96 -9.34
C PHE A 614 7.93 -32.76 -10.26
N TYR A 615 9.17 -32.34 -10.35
CA TYR A 615 10.24 -33.12 -10.91
C TYR A 615 11.31 -33.31 -9.83
N ASP A 616 11.43 -34.55 -9.34
CA ASP A 616 12.60 -34.97 -8.62
C ASP A 616 13.76 -35.00 -9.60
N PHE A 617 14.86 -34.36 -9.28
CA PHE A 617 16.06 -34.42 -10.11
C PHE A 617 17.27 -34.76 -9.25
N SER A 618 18.17 -35.49 -9.86
CA SER A 618 19.45 -35.81 -9.28
C SER A 618 20.49 -34.78 -9.69
N TYR A 619 21.45 -34.51 -8.81
CA TYR A 619 22.52 -33.57 -9.09
C TYR A 619 23.31 -33.92 -10.37
N GLY A 620 23.44 -32.95 -11.26
CA GLY A 620 24.10 -33.10 -12.56
C GLY A 620 23.15 -33.31 -13.75
N ASP A 621 21.83 -33.39 -13.52
CA ASP A 621 20.85 -33.47 -14.61
C ASP A 621 20.76 -32.15 -15.35
N VAL A 622 20.70 -32.22 -16.67
CA VAL A 622 20.50 -31.07 -17.57
C VAL A 622 19.04 -30.96 -17.94
N LEU A 623 18.39 -29.92 -17.49
CA LEU A 623 16.97 -29.67 -17.73
C LEU A 623 16.81 -28.62 -18.84
N PRO A 624 16.25 -28.97 -19.99
CA PRO A 624 15.92 -28.01 -21.02
C PRO A 624 14.66 -27.21 -20.58
N SER A 625 14.77 -25.91 -20.45
CA SER A 625 13.67 -25.03 -20.16
C SER A 625 13.59 -23.93 -21.22
N GLY A 626 12.70 -24.10 -22.18
CA GLY A 626 12.50 -23.12 -23.25
C GLY A 626 13.78 -22.80 -24.06
N SER A 627 14.31 -21.59 -23.85
CA SER A 627 15.54 -21.10 -24.51
C SER A 627 16.82 -21.37 -23.72
N PHE A 628 16.75 -22.07 -22.58
CA PHE A 628 17.87 -22.28 -21.67
C PHE A 628 18.06 -23.75 -21.32
N THR A 629 19.25 -24.04 -20.81
CA THR A 629 19.55 -25.29 -20.11
C THR A 629 19.93 -24.94 -18.67
N VAL A 630 19.33 -25.63 -17.71
CA VAL A 630 19.67 -25.52 -16.30
C VAL A 630 20.40 -26.78 -15.90
N THR A 631 21.59 -26.63 -15.36
CA THR A 631 22.36 -27.76 -14.80
C THR A 631 22.54 -27.48 -13.32
N ASP A 632 22.01 -28.34 -12.46
CA ASP A 632 22.15 -28.24 -11.03
C ASP A 632 23.31 -29.13 -10.55
N GLY A 633 24.29 -28.49 -9.92
CA GLY A 633 25.44 -29.15 -9.29
C GLY A 633 25.28 -29.39 -7.78
N GLY A 634 24.03 -29.24 -7.27
CA GLY A 634 23.67 -29.44 -5.87
C GLY A 634 23.62 -28.19 -5.04
N GLU A 635 24.64 -27.40 -5.00
CA GLU A 635 24.71 -26.08 -4.33
C GLU A 635 25.00 -24.96 -5.32
N THR A 636 25.19 -25.30 -6.59
CA THR A 636 25.52 -24.40 -7.68
C THR A 636 24.59 -24.65 -8.86
N VAL A 637 24.14 -23.60 -9.50
CA VAL A 637 23.27 -23.68 -10.68
C VAL A 637 23.96 -22.98 -11.83
N THR A 638 24.14 -23.73 -12.93
CA THR A 638 24.66 -23.17 -14.20
C THR A 638 23.53 -23.09 -15.20
N PHE A 639 23.41 -22.00 -15.89
CA PHE A 639 22.44 -21.86 -16.97
C PHE A 639 23.00 -21.08 -18.15
N THR A 640 22.54 -21.43 -19.34
CA THR A 640 23.00 -20.84 -20.59
C THR A 640 21.86 -20.08 -21.24
N VAL A 641 22.04 -18.79 -21.49
CA VAL A 641 21.08 -17.91 -22.15
C VAL A 641 21.66 -17.42 -23.47
N ASN A 642 21.10 -17.83 -24.60
CA ASN A 642 21.56 -17.45 -25.92
C ASN A 642 23.10 -17.65 -26.14
N GLY A 643 23.66 -18.70 -25.54
CA GLY A 643 25.08 -19.00 -25.63
C GLY A 643 25.97 -18.36 -24.55
N THR A 644 25.42 -17.49 -23.70
CA THR A 644 26.12 -16.92 -22.55
C THR A 644 25.92 -17.80 -21.34
N GLU A 645 27.01 -18.24 -20.72
CA GLU A 645 26.98 -19.11 -19.55
C GLU A 645 26.99 -18.28 -18.25
N ILE A 646 26.01 -18.54 -17.38
CA ILE A 646 25.82 -17.84 -16.12
C ILE A 646 25.90 -18.87 -14.99
N TYR A 647 26.77 -18.60 -14.03
CA TYR A 647 27.01 -19.47 -12.89
C TYR A 647 26.54 -18.77 -11.60
N LEU A 648 25.61 -19.43 -10.89
CA LEU A 648 25.11 -18.96 -9.60
C LEU A 648 25.78 -19.75 -8.47
N GLU A 649 26.57 -19.06 -7.67
CA GLU A 649 27.28 -19.63 -6.54
C GLU A 649 26.75 -19.07 -5.22
N THR A 650 26.34 -19.92 -4.29
CA THR A 650 25.88 -19.53 -2.96
C THR A 650 27.01 -19.68 -1.91
N LYS A 651 26.79 -19.13 -0.71
CA LYS A 651 27.76 -19.28 0.41
C LYS A 651 28.08 -20.73 0.77
N ARG A 652 27.17 -21.65 0.47
CA ARG A 652 27.31 -23.09 0.81
C ARG A 652 27.93 -23.90 -0.31
N SER A 653 28.04 -23.34 -1.51
CA SER A 653 28.57 -24.09 -2.66
C SER A 653 30.08 -24.41 -2.49
N THR A 654 30.46 -25.62 -2.86
CA THR A 654 31.86 -26.02 -3.02
C THR A 654 32.33 -25.50 -4.37
N SER A 655 33.16 -24.43 -4.36
CA SER A 655 33.67 -23.84 -5.59
C SER A 655 34.57 -24.85 -6.35
N LEU A 656 34.12 -25.28 -7.51
CA LEU A 656 34.93 -25.94 -8.51
C LEU A 656 35.56 -24.87 -9.40
N SER A 657 36.82 -24.99 -9.78
CA SER A 657 37.41 -24.06 -10.74
C SER A 657 36.71 -24.24 -12.09
N HIS A 658 36.00 -23.24 -12.53
CA HIS A 658 35.24 -23.23 -13.77
C HIS A 658 35.32 -21.82 -14.37
N ASP A 659 35.40 -21.76 -15.71
CA ASP A 659 35.33 -20.48 -16.44
C ASP A 659 33.91 -20.27 -16.92
N THR A 660 33.32 -19.12 -16.63
CA THR A 660 31.97 -18.77 -17.01
C THR A 660 31.93 -17.32 -17.55
N ASP A 661 30.90 -16.96 -18.30
CA ASP A 661 30.76 -15.60 -18.82
C ASP A 661 30.28 -14.61 -17.74
N ILE A 662 29.35 -15.04 -16.88
CA ILE A 662 28.81 -14.23 -15.79
C ILE A 662 28.78 -15.06 -14.52
N LEU A 663 29.35 -14.52 -13.44
CA LEU A 663 29.31 -15.10 -12.11
C LEU A 663 28.38 -14.28 -11.21
N VAL A 664 27.44 -14.96 -10.54
CA VAL A 664 26.66 -14.39 -9.44
C VAL A 664 27.06 -15.11 -8.17
N THR A 665 27.67 -14.40 -7.22
CA THR A 665 28.22 -15.02 -6.00
C THR A 665 27.99 -14.16 -4.76
N GLU A 666 27.97 -14.83 -3.62
CA GLU A 666 28.02 -14.21 -2.28
C GLU A 666 29.43 -14.31 -1.66
N LYS A 667 30.41 -14.89 -2.37
CA LYS A 667 31.77 -15.06 -1.90
C LYS A 667 32.71 -14.03 -2.51
N PRO A 668 33.42 -13.22 -1.70
CA PRO A 668 34.39 -12.25 -2.21
C PRO A 668 35.56 -12.93 -2.98
N GLN A 669 35.91 -14.15 -2.60
CA GLN A 669 36.97 -14.94 -3.25
C GLN A 669 36.35 -16.25 -3.75
N SER A 670 35.89 -16.26 -5.00
CA SER A 670 35.41 -17.46 -5.69
C SER A 670 36.58 -18.12 -6.45
N ALA A 671 36.57 -19.44 -6.53
CA ALA A 671 37.48 -20.19 -7.39
C ALA A 671 37.01 -20.15 -8.87
N VAL A 672 35.80 -19.63 -9.15
CA VAL A 672 35.23 -19.46 -10.49
C VAL A 672 35.78 -18.19 -11.09
N SER A 673 36.22 -18.26 -12.34
CA SER A 673 36.70 -17.11 -13.10
C SER A 673 35.60 -16.62 -14.05
N ALA A 674 35.28 -15.34 -14.03
CA ALA A 674 34.33 -14.74 -14.93
C ALA A 674 34.75 -13.31 -15.35
N PRO A 675 34.56 -12.91 -16.61
CA PRO A 675 34.82 -11.53 -17.06
C PRO A 675 33.91 -10.53 -16.36
N PHE A 676 32.71 -10.93 -15.94
CA PHE A 676 31.74 -10.11 -15.23
C PHE A 676 31.19 -10.83 -14.00
N THR A 677 31.30 -10.20 -12.84
CA THR A 677 30.84 -10.76 -11.56
C THR A 677 29.86 -9.86 -10.87
N ILE A 678 28.71 -10.42 -10.45
CA ILE A 678 27.75 -9.78 -9.58
C ILE A 678 27.98 -10.33 -8.18
N LEU A 679 28.42 -9.48 -7.26
CA LEU A 679 28.77 -9.86 -5.87
C LEU A 679 27.77 -9.24 -4.90
N LYS A 680 27.06 -10.10 -4.15
CA LYS A 680 26.30 -9.68 -2.98
C LYS A 680 27.24 -9.44 -1.80
N THR A 681 27.15 -8.26 -1.20
CA THR A 681 27.92 -7.91 -0.01
C THR A 681 27.00 -7.38 1.08
N ASN A 682 27.25 -7.81 2.32
CA ASN A 682 26.57 -7.32 3.52
C ASN A 682 27.48 -6.36 4.31
N GLY A 683 28.66 -6.01 3.77
CA GLY A 683 29.67 -5.18 4.41
C GLY A 683 29.94 -3.88 3.66
N ILE A 684 30.92 -3.11 4.17
CA ILE A 684 31.39 -1.89 3.51
C ILE A 684 32.08 -2.32 2.20
N ILE A 685 31.69 -1.71 1.08
CA ILE A 685 32.19 -2.04 -0.26
C ILE A 685 33.73 -1.91 -0.33
N GLU A 686 34.31 -0.88 0.29
CA GLU A 686 35.74 -0.63 0.32
C GLU A 686 36.54 -1.78 0.97
N ASP A 687 36.05 -2.37 2.05
CA ASP A 687 36.68 -3.52 2.71
C ASP A 687 36.58 -4.79 1.85
N THR A 688 35.50 -4.90 1.05
CA THR A 688 35.28 -6.03 0.15
C THR A 688 36.14 -5.91 -1.10
N GLU A 689 36.29 -4.73 -1.68
CA GLU A 689 37.17 -4.48 -2.84
C GLU A 689 38.64 -4.84 -2.58
N ALA A 690 39.13 -4.62 -1.38
CA ALA A 690 40.51 -4.95 -1.01
C ALA A 690 40.84 -6.45 -1.07
N SER A 691 39.84 -7.33 -1.12
CA SER A 691 39.99 -8.79 -1.13
C SER A 691 39.66 -9.45 -2.47
N LEU A 692 39.31 -8.69 -3.52
CA LEU A 692 38.85 -9.25 -4.78
C LEU A 692 39.98 -9.65 -5.75
N SER A 693 39.69 -10.66 -6.57
CA SER A 693 40.48 -11.02 -7.74
C SER A 693 40.33 -10.00 -8.87
N PRO A 694 41.28 -9.83 -9.79
CA PRO A 694 41.13 -8.95 -10.93
C PRO A 694 39.94 -9.31 -11.81
N GLY A 695 39.03 -8.36 -12.07
CA GLY A 695 37.82 -8.56 -12.88
C GLY A 695 36.90 -7.34 -12.87
N ALA A 696 35.82 -7.39 -13.65
CA ALA A 696 34.75 -6.41 -13.62
C ALA A 696 33.69 -6.86 -12.58
N TYR A 697 33.53 -6.08 -11.51
CA TYR A 697 32.59 -6.39 -10.43
C TYR A 697 31.44 -5.40 -10.41
N LEU A 698 30.25 -5.91 -10.13
CA LEU A 698 29.08 -5.11 -9.78
C LEU A 698 28.62 -5.55 -8.39
N PHE A 699 28.71 -4.63 -7.44
CA PHE A 699 28.30 -4.87 -6.05
C PHE A 699 26.81 -4.71 -5.91
N MET A 700 26.22 -5.54 -5.06
CA MET A 700 24.80 -5.54 -4.77
C MET A 700 24.59 -5.63 -3.26
N THR A 701 23.90 -4.66 -2.71
CA THR A 701 23.51 -4.62 -1.29
C THR A 701 22.10 -5.18 -1.08
N GLU A 702 21.65 -5.26 0.16
CA GLU A 702 20.28 -5.67 0.48
C GLU A 702 19.28 -4.72 -0.18
N HIS A 703 18.22 -5.30 -0.78
CA HIS A 703 17.13 -4.61 -1.48
C HIS A 703 17.44 -4.02 -2.88
N GLU A 704 18.64 -4.14 -3.35
CA GLU A 704 18.98 -3.76 -4.72
C GLU A 704 18.66 -4.86 -5.72
N SER A 705 18.43 -4.46 -6.96
CA SER A 705 18.25 -5.38 -8.09
C SER A 705 19.12 -4.98 -9.27
N ILE A 706 19.71 -5.97 -9.93
CA ILE A 706 20.46 -5.79 -11.16
C ILE A 706 19.72 -6.52 -12.26
N ARG A 707 19.56 -5.86 -13.40
CA ARG A 707 18.91 -6.41 -14.57
C ARG A 707 19.87 -6.42 -15.75
N LEU A 708 19.97 -7.57 -16.41
CA LEU A 708 20.67 -7.74 -17.69
C LEU A 708 19.64 -8.09 -18.75
N ASP A 709 19.58 -7.30 -19.81
CA ASP A 709 18.75 -7.56 -20.97
C ASP A 709 19.61 -8.18 -22.07
N PHE A 710 19.32 -9.41 -22.45
CA PHE A 710 20.01 -10.16 -23.49
C PHE A 710 19.32 -9.96 -24.85
N ASP A 711 20.11 -9.80 -25.90
CA ASP A 711 19.63 -9.86 -27.27
C ASP A 711 19.71 -11.31 -27.84
N GLU A 712 19.23 -11.50 -29.06
CA GLU A 712 19.26 -12.81 -29.73
C GLU A 712 20.66 -13.35 -29.99
N ARG A 713 21.71 -12.51 -29.84
CA ARG A 713 23.12 -12.86 -30.05
C ARG A 713 23.89 -13.15 -28.75
N GLY A 714 23.20 -13.08 -27.60
CA GLY A 714 23.81 -13.26 -26.32
C GLY A 714 24.55 -12.02 -25.78
N THR A 715 24.53 -10.87 -26.48
CA THR A 715 25.05 -9.63 -25.93
C THR A 715 24.05 -9.07 -24.92
N TYR A 716 24.54 -8.46 -23.84
CA TYR A 716 23.69 -7.98 -22.77
C TYR A 716 23.96 -6.51 -22.41
N THR A 717 22.92 -5.85 -21.95
CA THR A 717 23.00 -4.48 -21.39
C THR A 717 22.66 -4.53 -19.92
N VAL A 718 23.52 -3.92 -19.09
CA VAL A 718 23.37 -3.92 -17.63
C VAL A 718 22.59 -2.69 -17.19
N TYR A 719 21.59 -2.89 -16.36
CA TYR A 719 20.82 -1.85 -15.69
C TYR A 719 20.92 -2.08 -14.17
N GLY A 720 21.57 -1.17 -13.45
CA GLY A 720 21.55 -1.11 -11.98
C GLY A 720 20.23 -0.51 -11.49
N GLY A 721 19.67 -1.04 -10.44
CA GLY A 721 18.43 -0.61 -9.81
C GLY A 721 18.57 0.58 -8.90
#